data_d6bc6b4852f8e7b6ce3b92c3566368a3
#
_entry.id   d6bc6b4852f8e7b6ce3b92c3566368a3
#
_cell.length_a   1.000
_cell.length_b   1.000
_cell.length_c   1.000
_cell.angle_alpha   90.00
_cell.angle_beta   90.00
_cell.angle_gamma   90.00
#
_symmetry.space_group_name_H-M   'P 1'
#
loop_
_entity.id
_entity.type
_entity.pdbx_description
1 polymer ?
#
loop_
_entity_poly.entity_id
_entity_poly.type
_entity_poly.pdbx_seq_one_letter_code
_entity_poly.pdbx_strand_id
1 'polypeptide(L)'
;ALPIVPSREIDSGLPFNDATNRLHCPANKDEVQPINRFNATEALKSLRKLMVNWLALQAPLIDAYIVTTHNAHQSEFVPDSDKRLKHLSGFSGSEGLAIVTNTKAALWVSGLYHTQADQELSCDWLLMRHGNQNVPSPEDWLIDELRPKTCVGADPHLIPNGLWESWEKKLHNASIELKAIPNNLIDQFWNKTELPTYEAYNVPLNYTGATWQSKVSRVRKEMEKLGCDVMIVTAIEEVAWLLNIRGYDNEFSPYLRAYVILTRDKVHLFADEQSLTPSVHRNLHTAHCVNAFCVRVKPYDSIFEHIRTDSQAWSRVLLPSTSVFSPGASRAIVSAVRSDKRRLAVSPIIDMKAEKNEVERAGMKRAHIRDAAAICDFMAFVTRSMHQELDTDHEAWDELKMVRELNRYRREENLTRGISFPTIVAFGPHSSIPHYVPSNVTNAPVDKNNMLLIDSGGHYYDGTTDVTRTFHLGTPTEEQITAYTRVLMGLIDLSSASFPRDSSPERLDSIARAPIWEMAADYPHGTGHGIGTFNSIHESPLLISSHNTEKFLFKEGHFVSIEPGYYRDGHFGVRLENVVEIIKSDISESFLAFNTVTLVPFEQKLIDVNKLDCKQKVWLNRYNHRILHEVGSVLSEQTRRGYEWLLVNTKHIPIHSCESINTHSMSVLNRPSVGLLASLVVLLCYYLNWYSY
;
A
#
# COMPACT_ATOMS: atom_id res chain seq x y z
N ALA A 1 25.37 -27.87 17.84
CA ALA A 1 25.63 -26.44 18.05
C ALA A 1 26.21 -25.91 16.75
N LEU A 2 25.39 -25.36 15.89
CA LEU A 2 25.83 -24.58 14.73
C LEU A 2 26.42 -23.25 15.25
N PRO A 3 27.50 -22.75 14.67
CA PRO A 3 28.01 -21.44 15.03
C PRO A 3 26.93 -20.40 14.71
N ILE A 4 26.47 -19.71 15.73
CA ILE A 4 25.67 -18.50 15.62
C ILE A 4 26.55 -17.49 14.90
N VAL A 5 26.34 -17.29 13.58
CA VAL A 5 26.85 -16.10 12.91
C VAL A 5 26.00 -14.98 13.46
N PRO A 6 26.58 -13.98 14.16
CA PRO A 6 25.79 -12.88 14.65
C PRO A 6 25.14 -12.19 13.45
N SER A 7 23.78 -12.20 13.41
CA SER A 7 23.07 -11.08 12.82
C SER A 7 23.79 -9.82 13.35
N ARG A 8 24.13 -8.84 12.51
CA ARG A 8 24.63 -7.57 13.03
C ARG A 8 23.76 -7.26 14.24
N GLU A 9 24.40 -7.28 15.42
CA GLU A 9 23.76 -6.86 16.65
C GLU A 9 22.98 -5.60 16.31
N ILE A 10 21.71 -5.56 16.72
CA ILE A 10 20.99 -4.30 16.82
C ILE A 10 21.83 -3.53 17.82
N ASP A 11 22.71 -2.67 17.29
CA ASP A 11 23.76 -2.01 18.07
C ASP A 11 23.07 -0.99 18.97
N SER A 12 22.75 -1.44 20.17
CA SER A 12 22.11 -0.68 21.22
C SER A 12 23.09 0.34 21.80
N GLY A 13 23.63 1.24 20.98
CA GLY A 13 24.50 2.24 21.57
C GLY A 13 25.39 3.07 20.65
N LEU A 14 25.18 3.11 19.35
CA LEU A 14 25.92 4.03 18.51
C LEU A 14 25.35 5.46 18.65
N PRO A 15 26.20 6.45 18.94
CA PRO A 15 25.79 7.84 18.95
C PRO A 15 25.40 8.26 17.53
N PHE A 16 24.78 9.44 17.40
CA PHE A 16 24.34 10.17 16.17
C PHE A 16 25.17 9.94 14.86
N ASN A 17 26.33 9.32 14.95
CA ASN A 17 27.20 8.94 13.85
C ASN A 17 26.64 7.87 12.88
N ASP A 18 25.51 7.22 13.18
CA ASP A 18 24.90 6.25 12.27
C ASP A 18 24.42 6.88 10.94
N ALA A 19 24.04 8.16 10.98
CA ALA A 19 23.64 8.90 9.78
C ALA A 19 24.78 9.07 8.73
N THR A 20 26.04 9.02 9.18
CA THR A 20 27.22 9.09 8.32
C THR A 20 27.81 7.73 7.98
N ASN A 21 27.43 6.68 8.70
CA ASN A 21 27.88 5.31 8.46
C ASN A 21 27.08 4.72 7.28
N ARG A 22 27.55 5.01 6.07
CA ARG A 22 26.90 4.66 4.83
C ARG A 22 27.80 3.78 3.97
N LEU A 23 27.15 2.86 3.23
CA LEU A 23 27.84 1.94 2.33
C LEU A 23 28.64 2.73 1.30
N HIS A 24 29.95 2.44 1.20
CA HIS A 24 30.88 3.11 0.27
C HIS A 24 30.93 4.66 0.40
N CYS A 25 30.74 5.18 1.62
CA CYS A 25 30.95 6.59 1.92
C CYS A 25 31.96 6.78 3.08
N PRO A 26 32.90 7.76 2.99
CA PRO A 26 33.10 8.66 1.86
C PRO A 26 33.54 7.90 0.60
N ALA A 27 33.17 8.44 -0.58
CA ALA A 27 33.52 7.79 -1.84
C ALA A 27 35.07 7.80 -2.04
N ASN A 28 35.68 6.62 -1.94
CA ASN A 28 37.08 6.43 -2.27
C ASN A 28 37.23 6.15 -3.78
N LYS A 29 38.31 6.61 -4.40
CA LYS A 29 38.53 6.44 -5.85
C LYS A 29 38.62 4.99 -6.32
N ASP A 30 39.00 4.10 -5.40
CA ASP A 30 39.20 2.66 -5.69
C ASP A 30 38.00 1.78 -5.30
N GLU A 31 36.91 2.37 -4.77
CA GLU A 31 35.76 1.66 -4.28
C GLU A 31 34.61 1.75 -5.28
N VAL A 32 34.06 0.58 -5.68
CA VAL A 32 32.94 0.51 -6.60
C VAL A 32 31.70 1.07 -5.91
N GLN A 33 31.19 2.18 -6.42
CA GLN A 33 29.95 2.78 -5.93
C GLN A 33 28.73 1.97 -6.38
N PRO A 34 27.64 1.96 -5.59
CA PRO A 34 26.37 1.39 -6.04
C PRO A 34 25.96 1.97 -7.39
N ILE A 35 25.53 1.08 -8.30
CA ILE A 35 25.25 1.44 -9.70
C ILE A 35 24.09 2.43 -9.86
N ASN A 36 23.17 2.45 -8.88
CA ASN A 36 22.00 3.36 -8.83
C ASN A 36 22.24 4.63 -8.01
N ARG A 37 23.48 4.87 -7.53
CA ARG A 37 23.82 6.06 -6.75
C ARG A 37 23.70 7.33 -7.59
N PHE A 38 22.82 8.24 -7.16
CA PHE A 38 22.55 9.49 -7.84
C PHE A 38 23.54 10.59 -7.43
N ASN A 39 24.00 11.39 -8.37
CA ASN A 39 24.83 12.57 -8.08
C ASN A 39 23.94 13.80 -7.83
N ALA A 40 23.73 14.14 -6.57
CA ALA A 40 22.86 15.24 -6.15
C ALA A 40 23.57 16.63 -6.11
N THR A 41 24.85 16.72 -6.41
CA THR A 41 25.67 17.93 -6.18
C THR A 41 25.08 19.19 -6.83
N GLU A 42 24.69 19.13 -8.11
CA GLU A 42 24.14 20.31 -8.81
C GLU A 42 22.71 20.65 -8.36
N ALA A 43 21.90 19.67 -8.01
CA ALA A 43 20.55 19.89 -7.47
C ALA A 43 20.62 20.58 -6.10
N LEU A 44 21.47 20.10 -5.19
CA LEU A 44 21.70 20.71 -3.89
C LEU A 44 22.25 22.14 -4.02
N LYS A 45 23.20 22.36 -4.94
CA LYS A 45 23.76 23.69 -5.21
C LYS A 45 22.69 24.66 -5.74
N SER A 46 21.81 24.20 -6.64
CA SER A 46 20.72 24.99 -7.19
C SER A 46 19.71 25.36 -6.11
N LEU A 47 19.30 24.40 -5.28
CA LEU A 47 18.40 24.67 -4.15
C LEU A 47 19.00 25.68 -3.18
N ARG A 48 20.28 25.52 -2.76
CA ARG A 48 20.96 26.44 -1.84
C ARG A 48 21.07 27.86 -2.36
N LYS A 49 21.24 28.05 -3.69
CA LYS A 49 21.18 29.37 -4.33
C LYS A 49 19.82 30.02 -4.21
N LEU A 50 18.76 29.27 -4.33
CA LEU A 50 17.38 29.79 -4.22
C LEU A 50 17.02 30.10 -2.77
N MET A 51 17.50 29.35 -1.79
CA MET A 51 17.29 29.60 -0.36
C MET A 51 17.79 30.99 0.10
N VAL A 52 18.76 31.56 -0.58
CA VAL A 52 19.33 32.91 -0.29
C VAL A 52 18.91 33.94 -1.34
N ASN A 53 17.90 33.65 -2.15
CA ASN A 53 17.40 34.58 -3.18
C ASN A 53 15.99 35.04 -2.81
N TRP A 54 15.87 36.27 -2.29
CA TRP A 54 14.60 36.83 -1.85
C TRP A 54 13.57 37.00 -2.98
N LEU A 55 14.00 37.21 -4.22
CA LEU A 55 13.10 37.27 -5.38
C LEU A 55 12.47 35.90 -5.69
N ALA A 56 13.25 34.83 -5.59
CA ALA A 56 12.76 33.48 -5.79
C ALA A 56 11.81 33.02 -4.66
N LEU A 57 12.13 33.41 -3.43
CA LEU A 57 11.35 33.07 -2.24
C LEU A 57 10.06 33.89 -2.13
N GLN A 58 10.04 35.14 -2.60
CA GLN A 58 9.00 36.13 -2.29
C GLN A 58 8.73 36.25 -0.77
N ALA A 59 9.77 35.95 0.02
CA ALA A 59 9.78 35.83 1.47
C ALA A 59 11.20 36.16 2.00
N PRO A 60 11.40 36.32 3.32
CA PRO A 60 12.75 36.38 3.92
C PRO A 60 13.60 35.16 3.55
N LEU A 61 14.92 35.34 3.57
CA LEU A 61 15.88 34.26 3.33
C LEU A 61 15.66 33.11 4.31
N ILE A 62 15.93 31.89 3.88
CA ILE A 62 15.77 30.69 4.69
C ILE A 62 17.11 29.98 4.86
N ASP A 63 17.30 29.37 6.04
CA ASP A 63 18.51 28.64 6.43
C ASP A 63 18.39 27.13 6.17
N ALA A 64 17.15 26.63 6.05
CA ALA A 64 16.86 25.27 5.67
C ALA A 64 15.58 25.19 4.80
N TYR A 65 15.47 24.15 3.97
CA TYR A 65 14.28 23.87 3.17
C TYR A 65 13.86 22.40 3.31
N ILE A 66 12.56 22.16 3.55
CA ILE A 66 11.98 20.83 3.74
C ILE A 66 11.32 20.38 2.44
N VAL A 67 11.63 19.13 2.03
CA VAL A 67 11.06 18.48 0.84
C VAL A 67 10.55 17.10 1.22
N THR A 68 9.29 16.81 0.86
CA THR A 68 8.65 15.51 1.12
C THR A 68 8.34 14.79 -0.19
N THR A 69 8.02 13.50 -0.10
CA THR A 69 7.48 12.71 -1.23
C THR A 69 6.04 13.09 -1.58
N HIS A 70 5.31 13.78 -0.71
CA HIS A 70 3.90 14.11 -0.90
C HIS A 70 3.65 15.09 -2.05
N ASN A 71 2.47 14.96 -2.65
CA ASN A 71 1.87 15.96 -3.55
C ASN A 71 0.80 16.79 -2.81
N ALA A 72 0.07 17.63 -3.54
CA ALA A 72 -0.98 18.50 -2.97
C ALA A 72 -2.18 17.73 -2.38
N HIS A 73 -2.37 16.48 -2.75
CA HIS A 73 -3.42 15.57 -2.27
C HIS A 73 -2.94 14.62 -1.17
N GLN A 74 -1.64 14.66 -0.85
CA GLN A 74 -0.99 13.75 0.10
C GLN A 74 -1.08 12.28 -0.35
N SER A 75 -1.02 12.04 -1.67
CA SER A 75 -1.12 10.70 -2.27
C SER A 75 0.13 9.88 -1.99
N GLU A 76 -0.03 8.57 -1.80
CA GLU A 76 1.07 7.62 -1.64
C GLU A 76 1.91 7.51 -2.93
N PHE A 77 1.27 7.19 -4.04
CA PHE A 77 1.92 7.20 -5.35
C PHE A 77 1.67 8.54 -6.01
N VAL A 78 2.73 9.18 -6.46
CA VAL A 78 2.68 10.47 -7.11
C VAL A 78 3.16 10.38 -8.55
N PRO A 79 2.59 11.16 -9.49
CA PRO A 79 3.07 11.19 -10.86
C PRO A 79 4.52 11.74 -10.92
N ASP A 80 5.24 11.41 -11.99
CA ASP A 80 6.66 11.80 -12.13
C ASP A 80 6.87 13.32 -12.01
N SER A 81 5.92 14.12 -12.44
CA SER A 81 5.95 15.59 -12.29
C SER A 81 5.88 16.08 -10.83
N ASP A 82 5.52 15.22 -9.89
CA ASP A 82 5.46 15.53 -8.45
C ASP A 82 6.60 14.90 -7.63
N LYS A 83 7.46 14.07 -8.25
CA LYS A 83 8.59 13.38 -7.58
C LYS A 83 9.77 14.32 -7.27
N ARG A 84 9.48 15.41 -6.55
CA ARG A 84 10.47 16.46 -6.20
C ARG A 84 11.62 15.93 -5.36
N LEU A 85 11.35 15.07 -4.39
CA LEU A 85 12.36 14.45 -3.55
C LEU A 85 13.32 13.59 -4.38
N LYS A 86 12.78 12.77 -5.30
CA LYS A 86 13.59 11.97 -6.22
C LYS A 86 14.47 12.85 -7.12
N HIS A 87 13.93 13.96 -7.65
CA HIS A 87 14.72 14.88 -8.47
C HIS A 87 15.87 15.52 -7.67
N LEU A 88 15.65 15.84 -6.39
CA LEU A 88 16.65 16.47 -5.53
C LEU A 88 17.72 15.49 -5.06
N SER A 89 17.34 14.27 -4.68
CA SER A 89 18.19 13.34 -3.94
C SER A 89 18.56 12.06 -4.69
N GLY A 90 17.79 11.71 -5.73
CA GLY A 90 17.84 10.41 -6.39
C GLY A 90 17.02 9.33 -5.69
N PHE A 91 16.57 9.55 -4.46
CA PHE A 91 15.79 8.58 -3.71
C PHE A 91 14.44 8.33 -4.38
N SER A 92 14.16 7.06 -4.71
CA SER A 92 13.00 6.65 -5.50
C SER A 92 11.86 6.01 -4.69
N GLY A 93 12.04 5.84 -3.37
CA GLY A 93 11.00 5.31 -2.48
C GLY A 93 9.77 6.20 -2.37
N SER A 94 8.63 5.62 -2.00
CA SER A 94 7.36 6.35 -1.90
C SER A 94 7.22 7.19 -0.62
N GLU A 95 8.03 6.92 0.41
CA GLU A 95 8.01 7.64 1.69
C GLU A 95 9.38 8.18 2.04
N GLY A 96 9.47 9.49 2.25
CA GLY A 96 10.71 10.14 2.66
C GLY A 96 10.54 11.64 2.92
N LEU A 97 11.42 12.17 3.79
CA LEU A 97 11.48 13.58 4.13
C LEU A 97 12.94 14.04 4.09
N ALA A 98 13.24 15.00 3.26
CA ALA A 98 14.54 15.62 3.18
C ALA A 98 14.56 17.02 3.80
N ILE A 99 15.67 17.35 4.44
CA ILE A 99 15.99 18.70 4.90
C ILE A 99 17.35 19.08 4.35
N VAL A 100 17.40 20.21 3.67
CA VAL A 100 18.63 20.77 3.13
C VAL A 100 18.92 22.09 3.84
N THR A 101 20.07 22.17 4.51
CA THR A 101 20.61 23.43 5.07
C THR A 101 21.62 24.03 4.11
N ASN A 102 22.18 25.19 4.46
CA ASN A 102 23.24 25.80 3.69
C ASN A 102 24.49 24.90 3.53
N THR A 103 24.69 23.95 4.44
CA THR A 103 25.91 23.11 4.48
C THR A 103 25.64 21.62 4.44
N LYS A 104 24.50 21.13 4.96
CA LYS A 104 24.18 19.72 5.07
C LYS A 104 22.92 19.37 4.28
N ALA A 105 22.74 18.09 4.00
CA ALA A 105 21.51 17.52 3.48
C ALA A 105 21.24 16.21 4.22
N ALA A 106 20.01 16.01 4.71
CA ALA A 106 19.61 14.82 5.46
C ALA A 106 18.30 14.27 4.92
N LEU A 107 18.18 12.95 4.84
CA LEU A 107 16.97 12.24 4.41
C LEU A 107 16.51 11.27 5.49
N TRP A 108 15.28 11.41 5.97
CA TRP A 108 14.58 10.46 6.83
C TRP A 108 13.75 9.50 5.99
N VAL A 109 13.94 8.20 6.23
CA VAL A 109 13.13 7.12 5.65
C VAL A 109 12.86 6.04 6.70
N SER A 110 11.74 5.33 6.56
CA SER A 110 11.39 4.19 7.42
C SER A 110 12.26 2.96 7.13
N GLY A 111 12.14 1.92 7.99
CA GLY A 111 12.89 0.68 7.85
C GLY A 111 12.75 -0.02 6.51
N LEU A 112 11.63 0.19 5.82
CA LEU A 112 11.38 -0.34 4.46
C LEU A 112 12.41 0.15 3.43
N TYR A 113 12.97 1.35 3.64
CA TYR A 113 13.80 2.05 2.66
C TYR A 113 15.25 2.26 3.10
N HIS A 114 15.69 1.80 4.28
CA HIS A 114 17.05 2.05 4.76
C HIS A 114 18.12 1.59 3.77
N THR A 115 18.02 0.35 3.29
CA THR A 115 18.97 -0.24 2.34
C THR A 115 18.92 0.44 0.98
N GLN A 116 17.71 0.70 0.46
CA GLN A 116 17.51 1.38 -0.82
C GLN A 116 18.08 2.80 -0.79
N ALA A 117 17.77 3.58 0.24
CA ALA A 117 18.27 4.95 0.37
C ALA A 117 19.79 4.98 0.50
N ASP A 118 20.41 4.01 1.20
CA ASP A 118 21.86 3.91 1.29
C ASP A 118 22.52 3.66 -0.07
N GLN A 119 21.88 2.91 -0.95
CA GLN A 119 22.36 2.66 -2.31
C GLN A 119 22.17 3.87 -3.24
N GLU A 120 21.02 4.55 -3.18
CA GLU A 120 20.62 5.58 -4.14
C GLU A 120 21.19 6.97 -3.83
N LEU A 121 21.33 7.35 -2.55
CA LEU A 121 21.81 8.68 -2.16
C LEU A 121 23.31 8.86 -2.40
N SER A 122 23.73 10.03 -2.90
CA SER A 122 25.16 10.41 -2.90
C SER A 122 25.71 10.52 -1.48
N CYS A 123 27.05 10.53 -1.36
CA CYS A 123 27.70 10.69 -0.06
C CYS A 123 27.54 12.10 0.55
N ASP A 124 26.91 13.03 -0.16
CA ASP A 124 26.57 14.37 0.35
C ASP A 124 25.39 14.36 1.32
N TRP A 125 24.67 13.22 1.41
CA TRP A 125 23.47 13.06 2.23
C TRP A 125 23.76 12.30 3.52
N LEU A 126 23.21 12.81 4.61
CA LEU A 126 23.03 12.07 5.85
C LEU A 126 21.78 11.17 5.71
N LEU A 127 21.91 9.89 6.01
CA LEU A 127 20.78 8.95 6.02
C LEU A 127 20.25 8.78 7.43
N MET A 128 19.10 9.35 7.70
CA MET A 128 18.40 9.27 8.98
C MET A 128 17.47 8.04 8.98
N ARG A 129 17.96 6.92 9.50
CA ARG A 129 17.24 5.64 9.58
C ARG A 129 16.16 5.71 10.64
N HIS A 130 15.01 6.32 10.27
CA HIS A 130 13.89 6.53 11.18
C HIS A 130 13.41 5.21 11.82
N GLY A 131 13.17 5.22 13.11
CA GLY A 131 12.83 4.03 13.91
C GLY A 131 14.03 3.43 14.66
N ASN A 132 15.27 3.72 14.25
CA ASN A 132 16.45 3.31 15.01
C ASN A 132 16.66 4.20 16.24
N GLN A 133 17.26 3.62 17.29
CA GLN A 133 17.62 4.38 18.48
C GLN A 133 18.61 5.50 18.13
N ASN A 134 18.49 6.64 18.80
CA ASN A 134 19.35 7.82 18.65
C ASN A 134 19.27 8.53 17.27
N VAL A 135 18.34 8.17 16.39
CA VAL A 135 18.06 8.97 15.20
C VAL A 135 17.10 10.11 15.59
N PRO A 136 17.50 11.38 15.46
CA PRO A 136 16.66 12.51 15.86
C PRO A 136 15.45 12.65 14.94
N SER A 137 14.38 13.18 15.45
CA SER A 137 13.27 13.64 14.59
C SER A 137 13.76 14.79 13.69
N PRO A 138 13.08 15.04 12.55
CA PRO A 138 13.44 16.14 11.65
C PRO A 138 13.54 17.50 12.35
N GLU A 139 12.59 17.79 13.24
CA GLU A 139 12.57 19.03 13.99
C GLU A 139 13.64 19.11 15.10
N ASP A 140 13.99 18.00 15.76
CA ASP A 140 15.09 17.96 16.71
C ASP A 140 16.43 18.22 16.00
N TRP A 141 16.63 17.57 14.86
CA TRP A 141 17.81 17.78 14.05
C TRP A 141 17.93 19.24 13.58
N LEU A 142 16.83 19.88 13.17
CA LEU A 142 16.83 21.31 12.81
C LEU A 142 17.22 22.20 13.98
N ILE A 143 16.74 21.89 15.18
CA ILE A 143 17.06 22.64 16.42
C ILE A 143 18.55 22.53 16.74
N ASP A 144 19.14 21.36 16.55
CA ASP A 144 20.56 21.12 16.80
C ASP A 144 21.47 21.76 15.74
N GLU A 145 21.02 21.81 14.46
CA GLU A 145 21.82 22.34 13.36
C GLU A 145 21.72 23.85 13.17
N LEU A 146 20.61 24.46 13.57
CA LEU A 146 20.33 25.86 13.30
C LEU A 146 20.49 26.72 14.57
N ARG A 147 20.86 27.98 14.35
CA ARG A 147 20.94 28.98 15.43
C ARG A 147 19.53 29.58 15.70
N PRO A 148 19.27 30.06 16.92
CA PRO A 148 18.09 30.88 17.17
C PRO A 148 17.97 32.07 16.21
N LYS A 149 16.75 32.44 15.84
CA LYS A 149 16.39 33.51 14.89
C LYS A 149 16.69 33.18 13.42
N THR A 150 16.80 31.90 13.08
CA THR A 150 16.86 31.40 11.71
C THR A 150 15.47 31.05 11.17
N CYS A 151 15.37 30.85 9.85
CA CYS A 151 14.14 30.50 9.16
C CYS A 151 14.26 29.17 8.43
N VAL A 152 13.21 28.33 8.57
CA VAL A 152 13.03 27.08 7.82
C VAL A 152 11.90 27.28 6.82
N GLY A 153 12.10 26.97 5.55
CA GLY A 153 11.10 27.06 4.49
C GLY A 153 10.49 25.71 4.17
N ALA A 154 9.20 25.69 3.85
CA ALA A 154 8.52 24.50 3.29
C ALA A 154 7.36 24.94 2.37
N ASP A 155 7.02 24.10 1.39
CA ASP A 155 5.85 24.33 0.55
C ASP A 155 4.56 23.95 1.30
N PRO A 156 3.68 24.89 1.62
CA PRO A 156 2.47 24.62 2.39
C PRO A 156 1.45 23.73 1.65
N HIS A 157 1.56 23.59 0.33
CA HIS A 157 0.69 22.72 -0.46
C HIS A 157 1.05 21.25 -0.28
N LEU A 158 2.32 20.96 0.05
CA LEU A 158 2.86 19.59 0.11
C LEU A 158 3.00 19.05 1.54
N ILE A 159 2.91 19.91 2.55
CA ILE A 159 3.05 19.48 3.95
C ILE A 159 1.67 19.32 4.59
N PRO A 160 1.36 18.16 5.19
CA PRO A 160 0.14 17.97 5.98
C PRO A 160 0.03 18.98 7.12
N ASN A 161 -1.17 19.51 7.37
CA ASN A 161 -1.33 20.54 8.40
C ASN A 161 -0.93 20.07 9.81
N GLY A 162 -1.24 18.81 10.17
CA GLY A 162 -0.88 18.28 11.50
C GLY A 162 0.64 18.27 11.72
N LEU A 163 1.39 17.88 10.69
CA LEU A 163 2.85 17.88 10.72
C LEU A 163 3.40 19.32 10.77
N TRP A 164 2.82 20.23 9.97
CA TRP A 164 3.18 21.65 9.98
C TRP A 164 3.01 22.27 11.38
N GLU A 165 1.87 22.10 12.02
CA GLU A 165 1.59 22.65 13.35
C GLU A 165 2.51 22.08 14.43
N SER A 166 2.84 20.78 14.33
CA SER A 166 3.81 20.15 15.24
C SER A 166 5.19 20.77 15.12
N TRP A 167 5.69 20.92 13.88
CA TRP A 167 6.99 21.55 13.62
C TRP A 167 7.01 23.02 14.00
N GLU A 168 5.99 23.79 13.58
CA GLU A 168 5.88 25.22 13.88
C GLU A 168 5.98 25.48 15.37
N LYS A 169 5.24 24.69 16.19
CA LYS A 169 5.27 24.79 17.66
C LYS A 169 6.65 24.47 18.23
N LYS A 170 7.30 23.39 17.77
CA LYS A 170 8.57 22.92 18.33
C LYS A 170 9.72 23.85 17.93
N LEU A 171 9.78 24.27 16.67
CA LEU A 171 10.78 25.22 16.15
C LEU A 171 10.62 26.61 16.79
N HIS A 172 9.38 27.09 16.96
CA HIS A 172 9.11 28.37 17.62
C HIS A 172 9.66 28.41 19.05
N ASN A 173 9.55 27.32 19.82
CA ASN A 173 10.11 27.21 21.16
C ASN A 173 11.66 27.33 21.18
N ALA A 174 12.31 26.95 20.07
CA ALA A 174 13.74 27.13 19.87
C ALA A 174 14.10 28.48 19.20
N SER A 175 13.13 29.39 19.05
CA SER A 175 13.28 30.67 18.34
C SER A 175 13.67 30.51 16.86
N ILE A 176 13.22 29.45 16.21
CA ILE A 176 13.32 29.20 14.77
C ILE A 176 11.95 29.36 14.14
N GLU A 177 11.86 30.06 13.03
CA GLU A 177 10.59 30.34 12.35
C GLU A 177 10.37 29.39 11.19
N LEU A 178 9.17 28.74 11.11
CA LEU A 178 8.74 27.97 9.95
C LEU A 178 7.97 28.84 8.97
N LYS A 179 8.46 28.97 7.75
CA LYS A 179 7.90 29.84 6.69
C LYS A 179 7.22 29.05 5.58
N ALA A 180 6.03 29.48 5.19
CA ALA A 180 5.37 28.98 3.99
C ALA A 180 6.01 29.58 2.72
N ILE A 181 6.50 28.72 1.84
CA ILE A 181 7.09 29.07 0.54
C ILE A 181 6.22 28.43 -0.56
N PRO A 182 5.15 29.12 -1.00
CA PRO A 182 4.18 28.54 -1.93
C PRO A 182 4.74 28.32 -3.34
N ASN A 183 5.78 29.07 -3.74
CA ASN A 183 6.51 28.81 -4.98
C ASN A 183 7.60 27.78 -4.70
N ASN A 184 7.31 26.51 -4.92
CA ASN A 184 8.24 25.42 -4.62
C ASN A 184 9.60 25.65 -5.24
N LEU A 185 10.66 25.59 -4.43
CA LEU A 185 12.01 25.92 -4.89
C LEU A 185 12.57 24.87 -5.87
N ILE A 186 12.18 23.61 -5.74
CA ILE A 186 12.61 22.55 -6.66
C ILE A 186 12.04 22.81 -8.06
N ASP A 187 10.78 23.26 -8.15
CA ASP A 187 10.09 23.54 -9.40
C ASP A 187 10.73 24.66 -10.22
N GLN A 188 11.58 25.50 -9.58
CA GLN A 188 12.23 26.62 -10.26
C GLN A 188 13.49 26.21 -11.07
N PHE A 189 14.06 25.04 -10.80
CA PHE A 189 15.21 24.52 -11.56
C PHE A 189 14.98 23.13 -12.17
N TRP A 190 13.81 22.54 -11.92
CA TRP A 190 13.43 21.27 -12.48
C TRP A 190 12.54 21.45 -13.72
N ASN A 191 13.01 20.99 -14.87
CA ASN A 191 12.17 20.93 -16.08
C ASN A 191 11.20 19.74 -15.95
N LYS A 192 10.02 20.02 -15.40
CA LYS A 192 9.00 18.99 -15.18
C LYS A 192 8.38 18.50 -16.48
N THR A 193 8.09 17.20 -16.51
CA THR A 193 7.19 16.63 -17.52
C THR A 193 5.78 17.14 -17.27
N GLU A 194 5.07 17.58 -18.30
CA GLU A 194 3.66 17.92 -18.18
C GLU A 194 2.84 16.69 -17.79
N LEU A 195 1.85 16.88 -16.93
CA LEU A 195 0.91 15.82 -16.60
C LEU A 195 0.06 15.52 -17.83
N PRO A 196 0.05 14.28 -18.34
CA PRO A 196 -0.88 13.91 -19.41
C PRO A 196 -2.31 14.00 -18.87
N THR A 197 -3.23 14.46 -19.71
CA THR A 197 -4.66 14.47 -19.39
C THR A 197 -5.25 13.11 -19.73
N TYR A 198 -5.78 12.41 -18.75
CA TYR A 198 -6.44 11.13 -18.92
C TYR A 198 -7.96 11.27 -18.76
N GLU A 199 -8.72 10.46 -19.51
CA GLU A 199 -10.17 10.43 -19.39
C GLU A 199 -10.63 9.74 -18.11
N ALA A 200 -11.46 10.43 -17.36
CA ALA A 200 -12.17 9.87 -16.22
C ALA A 200 -13.37 9.04 -16.67
N TYR A 201 -13.70 8.01 -15.91
CA TYR A 201 -14.81 7.09 -16.19
C TYR A 201 -15.58 6.70 -14.93
N ASN A 202 -16.83 6.28 -15.11
CA ASN A 202 -17.69 5.85 -14.02
C ASN A 202 -17.43 4.38 -13.65
N VAL A 203 -17.52 4.08 -12.36
CA VAL A 203 -17.62 2.70 -11.89
C VAL A 203 -19.09 2.33 -11.77
N PRO A 204 -19.57 1.31 -12.51
CA PRO A 204 -20.96 0.90 -12.48
C PRO A 204 -21.45 0.42 -11.11
N LEU A 205 -22.76 0.59 -10.85
CA LEU A 205 -23.37 0.28 -9.55
C LEU A 205 -23.24 -1.22 -9.16
N ASN A 206 -23.22 -2.12 -10.14
CA ASN A 206 -23.00 -3.55 -9.89
C ASN A 206 -21.60 -3.90 -9.35
N TYR A 207 -20.68 -2.92 -9.31
CA TYR A 207 -19.36 -3.06 -8.68
C TYR A 207 -19.23 -2.23 -7.41
N THR A 208 -19.91 -1.06 -7.34
CA THR A 208 -19.82 -0.17 -6.19
C THR A 208 -20.86 -0.45 -5.10
N GLY A 209 -21.95 -1.15 -5.43
CA GLY A 209 -23.03 -1.48 -4.50
C GLY A 209 -23.82 -0.30 -3.94
N ALA A 210 -23.33 0.95 -4.12
CA ALA A 210 -23.98 2.16 -3.63
C ALA A 210 -23.79 3.32 -4.61
N THR A 211 -24.84 4.09 -4.84
CA THR A 211 -24.80 5.27 -5.70
C THR A 211 -23.99 6.39 -5.01
N TRP A 212 -23.39 7.28 -5.79
CA TRP A 212 -22.69 8.45 -5.25
C TRP A 212 -23.63 9.35 -4.44
N GLN A 213 -24.91 9.47 -4.81
CA GLN A 213 -25.92 10.23 -4.07
C GLN A 213 -26.14 9.65 -2.66
N SER A 214 -26.21 8.32 -2.55
CA SER A 214 -26.29 7.63 -1.26
C SER A 214 -25.07 7.89 -0.41
N LYS A 215 -23.86 7.80 -1.01
CA LYS A 215 -22.60 8.08 -0.31
C LYS A 215 -22.52 9.53 0.17
N VAL A 216 -22.84 10.50 -0.67
CA VAL A 216 -22.95 11.93 -0.30
C VAL A 216 -23.93 12.14 0.85
N SER A 217 -25.10 11.49 0.81
CA SER A 217 -26.09 11.58 1.89
C SER A 217 -25.57 11.05 3.23
N ARG A 218 -24.80 9.96 3.20
CA ARG A 218 -24.15 9.41 4.40
C ARG A 218 -23.10 10.38 4.97
N VAL A 219 -22.26 10.94 4.12
CA VAL A 219 -21.24 11.93 4.53
C VAL A 219 -21.89 13.19 5.12
N ARG A 220 -22.96 13.69 4.53
CA ARG A 220 -23.71 14.84 5.07
C ARG A 220 -24.27 14.58 6.47
N LYS A 221 -24.72 13.36 6.77
CA LYS A 221 -25.16 12.98 8.12
C LYS A 221 -24.00 13.01 9.14
N GLU A 222 -22.81 12.58 8.76
CA GLU A 222 -21.63 12.67 9.64
C GLU A 222 -21.17 14.12 9.82
N MET A 223 -21.21 14.95 8.76
CA MET A 223 -20.97 16.38 8.87
C MET A 223 -21.92 17.04 9.88
N GLU A 224 -23.21 16.68 9.85
CA GLU A 224 -24.22 17.19 10.78
C GLU A 224 -23.90 16.77 12.24
N LYS A 225 -23.53 15.51 12.50
CA LYS A 225 -23.10 15.02 13.82
C LYS A 225 -21.88 15.79 14.35
N LEU A 226 -20.96 16.18 13.45
CA LEU A 226 -19.77 16.96 13.77
C LEU A 226 -20.05 18.47 13.88
N GLY A 227 -21.30 18.89 13.64
CA GLY A 227 -21.72 20.29 13.67
C GLY A 227 -21.12 21.12 12.51
N CYS A 228 -20.80 20.49 11.38
CA CYS A 228 -20.21 21.13 10.21
C CYS A 228 -21.25 21.31 9.11
N ASP A 229 -21.19 22.42 8.41
CA ASP A 229 -22.03 22.71 7.23
C ASP A 229 -21.29 22.52 5.91
N VAL A 230 -19.96 22.39 5.95
CA VAL A 230 -19.11 22.15 4.80
C VAL A 230 -18.03 21.11 5.15
N MET A 231 -17.67 20.28 4.18
CA MET A 231 -16.49 19.42 4.20
C MET A 231 -15.65 19.65 2.94
N ILE A 232 -14.34 19.77 3.10
CA ILE A 232 -13.39 19.79 1.99
C ILE A 232 -12.73 18.42 1.92
N VAL A 233 -12.98 17.69 0.83
CA VAL A 233 -12.37 16.38 0.56
C VAL A 233 -11.12 16.63 -0.27
N THR A 234 -9.96 16.30 0.29
CA THR A 234 -8.65 16.58 -0.33
C THR A 234 -7.98 15.33 -0.87
N ALA A 235 -8.22 14.17 -0.27
CA ALA A 235 -7.67 12.88 -0.68
C ALA A 235 -8.36 12.37 -1.96
N ILE A 236 -7.59 12.09 -3.01
CA ILE A 236 -8.14 11.70 -4.33
C ILE A 236 -8.84 10.35 -4.30
N GLU A 237 -8.40 9.43 -3.46
CA GLU A 237 -9.06 8.13 -3.22
C GLU A 237 -10.43 8.28 -2.57
N GLU A 238 -10.60 9.29 -1.71
CA GLU A 238 -11.89 9.63 -1.13
C GLU A 238 -12.84 10.26 -2.15
N VAL A 239 -12.33 11.15 -3.01
CA VAL A 239 -13.08 11.71 -4.14
C VAL A 239 -13.55 10.61 -5.08
N ALA A 240 -12.65 9.68 -5.42
CA ALA A 240 -12.94 8.56 -6.31
C ALA A 240 -14.01 7.62 -5.74
N TRP A 241 -13.95 7.31 -4.44
CA TRP A 241 -14.97 6.51 -3.76
C TRP A 241 -16.31 7.24 -3.64
N LEU A 242 -16.27 8.52 -3.23
CA LEU A 242 -17.46 9.32 -2.99
C LEU A 242 -18.33 9.48 -4.24
N LEU A 243 -17.69 9.77 -5.39
CA LEU A 243 -18.38 10.09 -6.65
C LEU A 243 -18.47 8.88 -7.61
N ASN A 244 -17.95 7.71 -7.23
CA ASN A 244 -17.88 6.51 -8.08
C ASN A 244 -17.20 6.78 -9.44
N ILE A 245 -16.17 7.60 -9.46
CA ILE A 245 -15.38 7.91 -10.66
C ILE A 245 -13.94 7.43 -10.50
N ARG A 246 -13.31 7.13 -11.62
CA ARG A 246 -11.89 6.77 -11.68
C ARG A 246 -11.23 7.51 -12.82
N GLY A 247 -9.89 7.60 -12.76
CA GLY A 247 -9.03 8.18 -13.79
C GLY A 247 -7.68 7.48 -13.79
N TYR A 248 -6.71 8.03 -14.52
CA TYR A 248 -5.33 7.51 -14.57
C TYR A 248 -4.30 8.62 -14.38
N ASP A 249 -4.68 9.72 -13.73
CA ASP A 249 -3.78 10.87 -13.50
C ASP A 249 -2.64 10.51 -12.54
N ASN A 250 -2.74 9.38 -11.88
CA ASN A 250 -1.74 8.83 -11.00
C ASN A 250 -1.38 7.41 -11.43
N GLU A 251 -0.09 7.10 -11.55
CA GLU A 251 0.41 5.77 -11.81
C GLU A 251 0.02 4.83 -10.66
N PHE A 252 -0.31 3.59 -10.94
CA PHE A 252 -0.73 2.58 -9.96
C PHE A 252 -1.99 2.90 -9.14
N SER A 253 -2.60 4.07 -9.36
CA SER A 253 -3.79 4.50 -8.63
C SER A 253 -4.86 4.99 -9.60
N PRO A 254 -6.05 4.38 -9.59
CA PRO A 254 -7.08 4.67 -10.59
C PRO A 254 -7.84 5.96 -10.24
N TYR A 255 -7.16 7.08 -10.06
CA TYR A 255 -7.75 8.32 -9.59
C TYR A 255 -7.71 9.45 -10.61
N LEU A 256 -8.74 10.30 -10.54
CA LEU A 256 -8.77 11.61 -11.14
C LEU A 256 -8.20 12.61 -10.12
N ARG A 257 -7.30 13.47 -10.55
CA ARG A 257 -6.78 14.59 -9.74
C ARG A 257 -7.88 15.62 -9.51
N ALA A 258 -8.46 15.63 -8.32
CA ALA A 258 -9.61 16.46 -8.01
C ALA A 258 -9.76 16.76 -6.52
N TYR A 259 -10.43 17.86 -6.20
CA TYR A 259 -10.97 18.18 -4.87
C TYR A 259 -12.49 18.17 -4.91
N VAL A 260 -13.12 17.92 -3.76
CA VAL A 260 -14.56 18.14 -3.60
C VAL A 260 -14.82 19.07 -2.42
N ILE A 261 -15.69 20.06 -2.63
CA ILE A 261 -16.32 20.81 -1.54
C ILE A 261 -17.77 20.34 -1.46
N LEU A 262 -18.09 19.72 -0.33
CA LEU A 262 -19.42 19.22 -0.02
C LEU A 262 -20.09 20.14 1.00
N THR A 263 -21.22 20.76 0.63
CA THR A 263 -22.08 21.50 1.54
C THR A 263 -23.35 20.70 1.84
N ARG A 264 -24.22 21.23 2.69
CA ARG A 264 -25.52 20.58 2.99
C ARG A 264 -26.37 20.36 1.74
N ASP A 265 -26.24 21.24 0.75
CA ASP A 265 -27.11 21.29 -0.45
C ASP A 265 -26.35 21.25 -1.79
N LYS A 266 -25.01 21.34 -1.80
CA LYS A 266 -24.21 21.41 -3.03
C LYS A 266 -23.07 20.42 -3.00
N VAL A 267 -22.62 20.01 -4.20
CA VAL A 267 -21.39 19.27 -4.44
C VAL A 267 -20.60 19.99 -5.51
N HIS A 268 -19.41 20.49 -5.18
CA HIS A 268 -18.49 21.12 -6.12
C HIS A 268 -17.31 20.21 -6.36
N LEU A 269 -17.07 19.85 -7.61
CA LEU A 269 -15.92 19.05 -8.06
C LEU A 269 -14.92 20.00 -8.74
N PHE A 270 -13.72 20.08 -8.21
CA PHE A 270 -12.61 20.84 -8.79
C PHE A 270 -11.70 19.88 -9.53
N ALA A 271 -11.75 19.88 -10.84
CA ALA A 271 -11.00 18.98 -11.72
C ALA A 271 -10.70 19.66 -13.05
N ASP A 272 -9.82 19.06 -13.84
CA ASP A 272 -9.69 19.43 -15.25
C ASP A 272 -10.95 18.96 -15.99
N GLU A 273 -11.69 19.91 -16.59
CA GLU A 273 -12.93 19.61 -17.30
C GLU A 273 -12.68 18.74 -18.55
N GLN A 274 -11.49 18.84 -19.15
CA GLN A 274 -11.12 18.02 -20.31
C GLN A 274 -10.97 16.54 -19.96
N SER A 275 -10.69 16.22 -18.70
CA SER A 275 -10.66 14.83 -18.21
C SER A 275 -12.05 14.21 -18.07
N LEU A 276 -13.11 15.01 -17.99
CA LEU A 276 -14.46 14.51 -17.69
C LEU A 276 -15.20 14.08 -18.96
N THR A 277 -15.37 12.78 -19.14
CA THR A 277 -16.11 12.23 -20.28
C THR A 277 -17.61 12.58 -20.23
N PRO A 278 -18.32 12.56 -21.38
CA PRO A 278 -19.78 12.75 -21.37
C PRO A 278 -20.53 11.74 -20.51
N SER A 279 -19.99 10.56 -20.28
CA SER A 279 -20.58 9.56 -19.39
C SER A 279 -20.46 9.97 -17.92
N VAL A 280 -19.33 10.56 -17.51
CA VAL A 280 -19.12 11.12 -16.17
C VAL A 280 -20.08 12.29 -15.93
N HIS A 281 -20.21 13.20 -16.90
CA HIS A 281 -21.15 14.34 -16.82
C HIS A 281 -22.59 13.85 -16.62
N ARG A 282 -23.03 12.82 -17.36
CA ARG A 282 -24.39 12.25 -17.18
C ARG A 282 -24.56 11.62 -15.80
N ASN A 283 -23.60 10.84 -15.34
CA ASN A 283 -23.67 10.16 -14.04
C ASN A 283 -23.70 11.15 -12.86
N LEU A 284 -22.91 12.20 -12.94
CA LEU A 284 -22.82 13.26 -11.92
C LEU A 284 -23.91 14.34 -12.05
N HIS A 285 -24.77 14.24 -13.06
CA HIS A 285 -25.86 15.22 -13.34
C HIS A 285 -25.34 16.66 -13.42
N THR A 286 -24.22 16.90 -14.11
CA THR A 286 -23.57 18.22 -14.15
C THR A 286 -24.35 19.26 -14.96
N ALA A 287 -25.16 18.83 -15.95
CA ALA A 287 -26.06 19.69 -16.68
C ALA A 287 -27.33 19.98 -15.86
N HIS A 288 -27.79 21.22 -15.86
CA HIS A 288 -29.03 21.64 -15.17
C HIS A 288 -29.06 21.32 -13.66
N CYS A 289 -28.05 21.78 -12.97
CA CYS A 289 -27.86 21.56 -11.53
C CYS A 289 -28.88 22.36 -10.69
N VAL A 290 -30.05 21.76 -10.46
CA VAL A 290 -31.20 22.42 -9.75
C VAL A 290 -31.44 21.84 -8.35
N ASN A 291 -30.81 20.75 -7.96
CA ASN A 291 -31.01 20.09 -6.67
C ASN A 291 -29.70 19.71 -5.96
N ALA A 292 -29.80 19.13 -4.77
CA ALA A 292 -28.66 18.72 -3.93
C ALA A 292 -27.87 17.50 -4.46
N PHE A 293 -28.35 16.84 -5.51
CA PHE A 293 -27.76 15.64 -6.13
C PHE A 293 -27.33 15.91 -7.58
N CYS A 294 -26.70 17.05 -7.79
CA CYS A 294 -25.95 17.37 -9.00
C CYS A 294 -24.57 17.90 -8.61
N VAL A 295 -23.58 17.65 -9.44
CA VAL A 295 -22.20 18.08 -9.22
C VAL A 295 -21.89 19.31 -10.09
N ARG A 296 -21.40 20.35 -9.45
CA ARG A 296 -20.92 21.56 -10.14
C ARG A 296 -19.44 21.44 -10.39
N VAL A 297 -19.05 21.29 -11.63
CA VAL A 297 -17.65 21.25 -12.03
C VAL A 297 -17.04 22.64 -11.99
N LYS A 298 -15.82 22.74 -11.51
CA LYS A 298 -15.00 23.95 -11.40
C LYS A 298 -13.58 23.65 -11.86
N PRO A 299 -12.83 24.64 -12.41
CA PRO A 299 -11.43 24.45 -12.72
C PRO A 299 -10.62 24.01 -11.50
N TYR A 300 -9.72 23.05 -11.66
CA TYR A 300 -8.93 22.48 -10.57
C TYR A 300 -8.23 23.55 -9.73
N ASP A 301 -7.54 24.49 -10.36
CA ASP A 301 -6.73 25.53 -9.70
C ASP A 301 -7.57 26.58 -8.96
N SER A 302 -8.88 26.65 -9.21
CA SER A 302 -9.78 27.62 -8.57
C SER A 302 -10.15 27.26 -7.12
N ILE A 303 -9.70 26.11 -6.60
CA ILE A 303 -10.06 25.61 -5.25
C ILE A 303 -9.74 26.63 -4.15
N PHE A 304 -8.53 27.22 -4.15
CA PHE A 304 -8.10 28.15 -3.11
C PHE A 304 -8.88 29.47 -3.14
N GLU A 305 -9.18 29.98 -4.34
CA GLU A 305 -10.00 31.16 -4.50
C GLU A 305 -11.43 30.93 -4.00
N HIS A 306 -11.99 29.76 -4.36
CA HIS A 306 -13.34 29.37 -3.94
C HIS A 306 -13.44 29.22 -2.42
N ILE A 307 -12.44 28.58 -1.78
CA ILE A 307 -12.39 28.47 -0.32
C ILE A 307 -12.33 29.85 0.33
N ARG A 308 -11.45 30.75 -0.14
CA ARG A 308 -11.31 32.09 0.44
C ARG A 308 -12.58 32.91 0.30
N THR A 309 -13.29 32.81 -0.83
CA THR A 309 -14.50 33.57 -1.11
C THR A 309 -15.70 33.00 -0.35
N ASP A 310 -15.96 31.69 -0.50
CA ASP A 310 -17.19 31.09 0.00
C ASP A 310 -17.13 30.78 1.48
N SER A 311 -15.93 30.59 2.06
CA SER A 311 -15.77 30.32 3.50
C SER A 311 -16.27 31.48 4.38
N GLN A 312 -16.46 32.63 3.82
CA GLN A 312 -17.08 33.78 4.54
C GLN A 312 -18.52 33.47 4.95
N ALA A 313 -19.28 32.81 4.07
CA ALA A 313 -20.67 32.42 4.31
C ALA A 313 -20.82 31.10 5.12
N TRP A 314 -19.77 30.28 5.23
CA TRP A 314 -19.83 29.03 5.95
C TRP A 314 -19.77 29.23 7.47
N SER A 315 -20.42 28.35 8.23
CA SER A 315 -20.38 28.38 9.70
C SER A 315 -19.23 27.56 10.25
N ARG A 316 -19.08 26.33 9.82
CA ARG A 316 -18.04 25.41 10.28
C ARG A 316 -17.61 24.43 9.20
N VAL A 317 -16.30 24.35 8.94
CA VAL A 317 -15.70 23.58 7.85
C VAL A 317 -14.98 22.36 8.42
N LEU A 318 -15.39 21.17 8.03
CA LEU A 318 -14.67 19.93 8.30
C LEU A 318 -13.47 19.81 7.35
N LEU A 319 -12.30 19.75 7.95
CA LEU A 319 -11.01 19.60 7.26
C LEU A 319 -10.37 18.28 7.71
N PRO A 320 -9.96 17.40 6.78
CA PRO A 320 -9.34 16.13 7.14
C PRO A 320 -8.09 16.30 7.98
N SER A 321 -8.05 15.66 9.16
CA SER A 321 -6.84 15.49 9.97
C SER A 321 -6.12 14.18 9.58
N THR A 322 -4.91 14.00 10.12
CA THR A 322 -4.10 12.80 9.91
C THR A 322 -4.81 11.54 10.40
N SER A 323 -4.67 10.46 9.65
CA SER A 323 -4.97 9.07 9.99
C SER A 323 -3.94 8.16 9.33
N VAL A 324 -3.88 6.89 9.70
CA VAL A 324 -3.02 5.88 9.06
C VAL A 324 -3.20 5.93 7.54
N PHE A 325 -2.12 5.98 6.77
CA PHE A 325 -2.11 6.13 5.30
C PHE A 325 -2.89 7.34 4.74
N SER A 326 -3.29 8.28 5.59
CA SER A 326 -3.98 9.50 5.18
C SER A 326 -3.43 10.69 5.96
N PRO A 327 -2.45 11.41 5.42
CA PRO A 327 -1.80 12.53 6.13
C PRO A 327 -2.72 13.71 6.42
N GLY A 328 -3.92 13.75 5.81
CA GLY A 328 -4.92 14.79 5.99
C GLY A 328 -4.73 15.98 5.02
N ALA A 329 -5.43 17.07 5.27
CA ALA A 329 -5.37 18.24 4.42
C ALA A 329 -4.02 18.96 4.53
N SER A 330 -3.53 19.52 3.42
CA SER A 330 -2.31 20.33 3.39
C SER A 330 -2.47 21.63 4.19
N ARG A 331 -1.33 22.17 4.67
CA ARG A 331 -1.30 23.48 5.35
C ARG A 331 -1.96 24.58 4.51
N ALA A 332 -1.78 24.56 3.19
CA ALA A 332 -2.37 25.55 2.29
C ALA A 332 -3.92 25.51 2.33
N ILE A 333 -4.51 24.32 2.24
CA ILE A 333 -5.99 24.16 2.32
C ILE A 333 -6.52 24.63 3.68
N VAL A 334 -5.90 24.19 4.77
CA VAL A 334 -6.33 24.56 6.12
C VAL A 334 -6.20 26.07 6.34
N SER A 335 -5.11 26.68 5.87
CA SER A 335 -4.86 28.11 6.03
C SER A 335 -5.82 28.98 5.20
N ALA A 336 -6.36 28.46 4.10
CA ALA A 336 -7.35 29.16 3.27
C ALA A 336 -8.70 29.36 3.98
N VAL A 337 -9.01 28.51 4.97
CA VAL A 337 -10.21 28.63 5.81
C VAL A 337 -9.90 29.49 7.04
N ARG A 338 -10.81 30.39 7.44
CA ARG A 338 -10.66 31.20 8.66
C ARG A 338 -10.53 30.30 9.91
N SER A 339 -9.62 30.65 10.81
CA SER A 339 -9.27 29.83 11.99
C SER A 339 -10.47 29.54 12.91
N ASP A 340 -11.40 30.51 13.08
CA ASP A 340 -12.59 30.37 13.89
C ASP A 340 -13.64 29.39 13.32
N LYS A 341 -13.51 29.02 12.04
CA LYS A 341 -14.45 28.13 11.35
C LYS A 341 -13.89 26.70 11.12
N ARG A 342 -12.62 26.47 11.43
CA ARG A 342 -11.97 25.18 11.19
C ARG A 342 -12.46 24.11 12.20
N ARG A 343 -12.75 22.93 11.68
CA ARG A 343 -12.93 21.71 12.46
C ARG A 343 -12.02 20.64 11.85
N LEU A 344 -10.89 20.41 12.48
CA LEU A 344 -10.00 19.30 12.12
C LEU A 344 -10.55 18.01 12.75
N ALA A 345 -10.78 16.98 11.93
CA ALA A 345 -11.14 15.64 12.36
C ALA A 345 -10.82 14.64 11.25
N VAL A 346 -10.69 13.37 11.62
CA VAL A 346 -10.53 12.29 10.64
C VAL A 346 -11.72 12.30 9.68
N SER A 347 -11.45 12.12 8.40
CA SER A 347 -12.49 12.10 7.37
C SER A 347 -13.46 10.94 7.61
N PRO A 348 -14.79 11.18 7.68
CA PRO A 348 -15.76 10.10 7.83
C PRO A 348 -15.80 9.16 6.60
N ILE A 349 -15.25 9.57 5.47
CA ILE A 349 -15.16 8.73 4.27
C ILE A 349 -14.20 7.57 4.49
N ILE A 350 -13.15 7.74 5.29
CA ILE A 350 -12.18 6.70 5.63
C ILE A 350 -12.89 5.45 6.15
N ASP A 351 -13.67 5.56 7.21
CA ASP A 351 -14.41 4.43 7.77
C ASP A 351 -15.46 3.87 6.81
N MET A 352 -16.15 4.76 6.07
CA MET A 352 -17.21 4.36 5.13
C MET A 352 -16.71 3.53 3.96
N LYS A 353 -15.48 3.78 3.48
CA LYS A 353 -14.87 3.01 2.38
C LYS A 353 -14.14 1.77 2.88
N ALA A 354 -13.60 1.79 4.09
CA ALA A 354 -12.94 0.65 4.69
C ALA A 354 -13.93 -0.50 4.95
N GLU A 355 -15.16 -0.20 5.40
CA GLU A 355 -16.24 -1.16 5.61
C GLU A 355 -16.98 -1.44 4.29
N LYS A 356 -16.55 -2.50 3.56
CA LYS A 356 -17.09 -2.87 2.24
C LYS A 356 -18.51 -3.41 2.36
N ASN A 357 -19.38 -2.94 1.46
CA ASN A 357 -20.74 -3.50 1.32
C ASN A 357 -20.70 -4.89 0.66
N GLU A 358 -21.84 -5.57 0.64
CA GLU A 358 -21.98 -6.95 0.13
C GLU A 358 -21.49 -7.11 -1.32
N VAL A 359 -21.74 -6.12 -2.18
CA VAL A 359 -21.33 -6.15 -3.59
C VAL A 359 -19.81 -6.02 -3.70
N GLU A 360 -19.21 -5.10 -2.96
CA GLU A 360 -17.76 -4.90 -2.89
C GLU A 360 -17.06 -6.13 -2.30
N ARG A 361 -17.57 -6.72 -1.22
CA ARG A 361 -17.05 -7.95 -0.60
C ARG A 361 -17.05 -9.12 -1.59
N ALA A 362 -18.16 -9.33 -2.31
CA ALA A 362 -18.24 -10.36 -3.33
C ALA A 362 -17.30 -10.09 -4.51
N GLY A 363 -17.15 -8.82 -4.89
CA GLY A 363 -16.24 -8.37 -5.92
C GLY A 363 -14.78 -8.66 -5.58
N MET A 364 -14.34 -8.28 -4.37
CA MET A 364 -12.98 -8.56 -3.88
C MET A 364 -12.62 -10.06 -4.00
N LYS A 365 -13.52 -10.95 -3.57
CA LYS A 365 -13.32 -12.40 -3.69
C LYS A 365 -13.13 -12.85 -5.15
N ARG A 366 -13.97 -12.37 -6.07
CA ARG A 366 -13.85 -12.70 -7.51
C ARG A 366 -12.57 -12.16 -8.12
N ALA A 367 -12.16 -10.94 -7.74
CA ALA A 367 -10.91 -10.34 -8.21
C ALA A 367 -9.70 -11.21 -7.82
N HIS A 368 -9.64 -11.68 -6.56
CA HIS A 368 -8.55 -12.53 -6.08
C HIS A 368 -8.52 -13.90 -6.77
N ILE A 369 -9.66 -14.50 -7.11
CA ILE A 369 -9.70 -15.76 -7.88
C ILE A 369 -9.13 -15.55 -9.28
N ARG A 370 -9.50 -14.46 -9.97
CA ARG A 370 -8.96 -14.13 -11.31
C ARG A 370 -7.47 -13.86 -11.26
N ASP A 371 -7.02 -13.06 -10.31
CA ASP A 371 -5.60 -12.73 -10.14
C ASP A 371 -4.77 -13.99 -9.84
N ALA A 372 -5.28 -14.87 -8.98
CA ALA A 372 -4.64 -16.15 -8.69
C ALA A 372 -4.51 -17.04 -9.93
N ALA A 373 -5.50 -17.06 -10.81
CA ALA A 373 -5.44 -17.79 -12.07
C ALA A 373 -4.35 -17.24 -12.99
N ALA A 374 -4.22 -15.92 -13.10
CA ALA A 374 -3.15 -15.27 -13.87
C ALA A 374 -1.75 -15.64 -13.32
N ILE A 375 -1.58 -15.62 -12.00
CA ILE A 375 -0.32 -16.01 -11.35
C ILE A 375 0.00 -17.48 -11.59
N CYS A 376 -0.99 -18.38 -11.51
CA CYS A 376 -0.79 -19.80 -11.78
C CYS A 376 -0.33 -20.04 -13.24
N ASP A 377 -0.92 -19.37 -14.21
CA ASP A 377 -0.51 -19.48 -15.61
C ASP A 377 0.90 -18.91 -15.84
N PHE A 378 1.20 -17.77 -15.24
CA PHE A 378 2.54 -17.19 -15.28
C PHE A 378 3.58 -18.15 -14.69
N MET A 379 3.35 -18.70 -13.50
CA MET A 379 4.28 -19.64 -12.87
C MET A 379 4.41 -20.96 -13.64
N ALA A 380 3.34 -21.45 -14.27
CA ALA A 380 3.41 -22.59 -15.16
C ALA A 380 4.31 -22.30 -16.37
N PHE A 381 4.21 -21.08 -16.94
CA PHE A 381 5.06 -20.65 -18.04
C PHE A 381 6.53 -20.54 -17.62
N VAL A 382 6.82 -19.84 -16.52
CA VAL A 382 8.18 -19.69 -15.97
C VAL A 382 8.81 -21.07 -15.69
N THR A 383 8.11 -21.91 -14.94
CA THR A 383 8.63 -23.23 -14.53
C THR A 383 8.95 -24.10 -15.75
N ARG A 384 8.08 -24.10 -16.76
CA ARG A 384 8.31 -24.86 -17.99
C ARG A 384 9.52 -24.34 -18.75
N SER A 385 9.60 -23.02 -18.99
CA SER A 385 10.70 -22.45 -19.76
C SER A 385 12.06 -22.59 -19.08
N MET A 386 12.09 -22.60 -17.73
CA MET A 386 13.33 -22.82 -16.97
C MET A 386 13.78 -24.29 -16.99
N HIS A 387 12.89 -25.26 -17.26
CA HIS A 387 13.23 -26.68 -17.34
C HIS A 387 13.54 -27.15 -18.77
N GLN A 388 13.07 -26.46 -19.79
CA GLN A 388 13.35 -26.78 -21.19
C GLN A 388 14.70 -26.16 -21.61
N GLU A 389 15.80 -26.85 -21.35
CA GLU A 389 17.17 -26.46 -21.75
C GLU A 389 17.42 -26.53 -23.27
N LEU A 390 16.39 -26.76 -24.10
CA LEU A 390 16.55 -27.20 -25.48
C LEU A 390 16.24 -26.16 -26.56
N ASP A 391 15.82 -24.95 -26.22
CA ASP A 391 15.53 -23.92 -27.20
C ASP A 391 16.51 -22.76 -27.11
N THR A 392 17.45 -22.72 -28.03
CA THR A 392 18.55 -21.73 -28.11
C THR A 392 18.06 -20.31 -28.47
N ASP A 393 16.77 -20.12 -28.70
CA ASP A 393 16.18 -18.85 -29.12
C ASP A 393 15.37 -18.13 -28.00
N HIS A 394 15.32 -18.66 -26.78
CA HIS A 394 14.62 -17.98 -25.70
C HIS A 394 15.55 -17.01 -24.95
N GLU A 395 15.15 -15.73 -24.95
CA GLU A 395 15.76 -14.70 -24.11
C GLU A 395 15.81 -15.16 -22.64
N ALA A 396 16.98 -15.06 -22.02
CA ALA A 396 17.18 -15.43 -20.61
C ALA A 396 16.19 -14.70 -19.68
N TRP A 397 15.82 -15.35 -18.59
CA TRP A 397 14.98 -14.73 -17.59
C TRP A 397 15.76 -13.71 -16.75
N ASP A 398 15.17 -12.53 -16.57
CA ASP A 398 15.58 -11.51 -15.64
C ASP A 398 14.36 -10.95 -14.88
N GLU A 399 14.59 -10.14 -13.86
CA GLU A 399 13.53 -9.58 -13.02
C GLU A 399 12.55 -8.73 -13.85
N LEU A 400 13.03 -7.89 -14.75
CA LEU A 400 12.17 -7.03 -15.60
C LEU A 400 11.35 -7.84 -16.61
N LYS A 401 11.90 -8.91 -17.17
CA LYS A 401 11.14 -9.82 -18.03
C LYS A 401 10.02 -10.49 -17.25
N MET A 402 10.28 -10.94 -16.00
CA MET A 402 9.26 -11.50 -15.15
C MET A 402 8.16 -10.48 -14.82
N VAL A 403 8.50 -9.23 -14.51
CA VAL A 403 7.53 -8.14 -14.32
C VAL A 403 6.65 -7.97 -15.57
N ARG A 404 7.26 -7.88 -16.76
CA ARG A 404 6.52 -7.71 -18.04
C ARG A 404 5.53 -8.85 -18.28
N GLU A 405 6.00 -10.09 -18.10
CA GLU A 405 5.18 -11.28 -18.34
C GLU A 405 4.06 -11.43 -17.32
N LEU A 406 4.34 -11.28 -16.03
CA LEU A 406 3.29 -11.35 -15.00
C LEU A 406 2.20 -10.27 -15.23
N ASN A 407 2.63 -9.05 -15.54
CA ASN A 407 1.69 -7.96 -15.84
C ASN A 407 0.92 -8.21 -17.16
N ARG A 408 1.49 -8.97 -18.12
CA ARG A 408 0.79 -9.39 -19.33
C ARG A 408 -0.33 -10.37 -18.97
N TYR A 409 -0.06 -11.43 -18.19
CA TYR A 409 -1.08 -12.39 -17.74
C TYR A 409 -2.22 -11.69 -16.99
N ARG A 410 -1.94 -10.73 -16.12
CA ARG A 410 -2.96 -9.94 -15.44
C ARG A 410 -3.80 -9.08 -16.40
N ARG A 411 -3.18 -8.48 -17.41
CA ARG A 411 -3.90 -7.66 -18.40
C ARG A 411 -4.86 -8.48 -19.28
N GLU A 412 -4.62 -9.77 -19.43
CA GLU A 412 -5.48 -10.69 -20.18
C GLU A 412 -6.72 -11.10 -19.37
N GLU A 413 -6.74 -10.85 -18.06
CA GLU A 413 -7.90 -11.16 -17.23
C GLU A 413 -9.07 -10.18 -17.43
N ASN A 414 -10.29 -10.71 -17.31
CA ASN A 414 -11.49 -9.91 -17.40
C ASN A 414 -11.56 -8.85 -16.29
N LEU A 415 -12.15 -7.69 -16.59
CA LEU A 415 -12.36 -6.57 -15.66
C LEU A 415 -11.07 -5.89 -15.17
N THR A 416 -9.89 -6.26 -15.67
CA THR A 416 -8.62 -5.64 -15.28
C THR A 416 -8.61 -4.14 -15.58
N ARG A 417 -7.95 -3.39 -14.71
CA ARG A 417 -7.75 -1.93 -14.79
C ARG A 417 -6.30 -1.50 -14.53
N GLY A 418 -5.38 -2.44 -14.62
CA GLY A 418 -3.96 -2.20 -14.42
C GLY A 418 -3.43 -2.88 -13.15
N ILE A 419 -2.19 -2.56 -12.81
CA ILE A 419 -1.53 -3.05 -11.59
C ILE A 419 -1.85 -2.13 -10.42
N SER A 420 -1.91 -2.68 -9.21
CA SER A 420 -2.28 -1.93 -7.99
C SER A 420 -1.10 -1.18 -7.36
N PHE A 421 0.12 -1.60 -7.68
CA PHE A 421 1.38 -0.98 -7.25
C PHE A 421 2.54 -1.47 -8.14
N PRO A 422 3.74 -0.86 -8.07
CA PRO A 422 4.91 -1.33 -8.82
C PRO A 422 5.20 -2.80 -8.52
N THR A 423 5.11 -3.67 -9.53
CA THR A 423 5.37 -5.11 -9.35
C THR A 423 6.82 -5.35 -8.91
N ILE A 424 6.98 -5.97 -7.75
CA ILE A 424 8.26 -6.38 -7.21
C ILE A 424 8.57 -7.78 -7.71
N VAL A 425 9.68 -7.92 -8.41
CA VAL A 425 10.32 -9.21 -8.69
C VAL A 425 11.75 -9.09 -8.23
N ALA A 426 12.09 -9.79 -7.17
CA ALA A 426 13.36 -9.67 -6.48
C ALA A 426 14.06 -11.02 -6.37
N PHE A 427 15.21 -11.17 -7.04
CA PHE A 427 15.95 -12.41 -7.07
C PHE A 427 17.21 -12.34 -6.19
N GLY A 428 17.46 -13.41 -5.44
CA GLY A 428 18.64 -13.54 -4.59
C GLY A 428 18.79 -12.38 -3.58
N PRO A 429 19.92 -11.65 -3.58
CA PRO A 429 20.14 -10.52 -2.68
C PRO A 429 19.08 -9.42 -2.76
N HIS A 430 18.48 -9.18 -3.93
CA HIS A 430 17.43 -8.18 -4.08
C HIS A 430 16.18 -8.50 -3.24
N SER A 431 15.88 -9.80 -3.03
CA SER A 431 14.75 -10.19 -2.19
C SER A 431 14.90 -9.82 -0.71
N SER A 432 16.12 -9.46 -0.27
CA SER A 432 16.35 -8.94 1.08
C SER A 432 15.97 -7.46 1.26
N ILE A 433 15.60 -6.77 0.18
CA ILE A 433 15.16 -5.37 0.20
C ILE A 433 13.62 -5.37 0.08
N PRO A 434 12.86 -5.06 1.15
CA PRO A 434 11.41 -5.27 1.19
C PRO A 434 10.62 -4.60 0.06
N HIS A 435 10.98 -3.39 -0.35
CA HIS A 435 10.35 -2.62 -1.41
C HIS A 435 11.22 -2.48 -2.67
N TYR A 436 12.06 -3.50 -2.95
CA TYR A 436 12.84 -3.51 -4.17
C TYR A 436 11.95 -3.56 -5.41
N VAL A 437 12.12 -2.58 -6.30
CA VAL A 437 11.48 -2.56 -7.62
C VAL A 437 12.59 -2.66 -8.67
N PRO A 438 12.59 -3.68 -9.56
CA PRO A 438 13.63 -3.80 -10.57
C PRO A 438 13.59 -2.63 -11.55
N SER A 439 14.76 -2.16 -11.95
CA SER A 439 14.96 -1.09 -12.92
C SER A 439 15.97 -1.51 -13.99
N ASN A 440 16.07 -0.76 -15.09
CA ASN A 440 17.08 -1.03 -16.12
C ASN A 440 18.51 -1.02 -15.57
N VAL A 441 18.73 -0.38 -14.42
CA VAL A 441 20.05 -0.27 -13.79
C VAL A 441 20.32 -1.41 -12.83
N THR A 442 19.30 -1.88 -12.09
CA THR A 442 19.44 -2.89 -11.02
C THR A 442 19.02 -4.28 -11.45
N ASN A 443 18.41 -4.44 -12.65
CA ASN A 443 17.90 -5.70 -13.16
C ASN A 443 18.90 -6.86 -13.06
N ALA A 444 18.50 -7.95 -12.44
CA ALA A 444 19.34 -9.13 -12.26
C ALA A 444 18.82 -10.33 -13.08
N PRO A 445 19.73 -11.18 -13.60
CA PRO A 445 19.35 -12.45 -14.19
C PRO A 445 18.75 -13.37 -13.13
N VAL A 446 17.68 -14.09 -13.51
CA VAL A 446 17.00 -15.07 -12.64
C VAL A 446 17.39 -16.48 -13.06
N ASP A 447 17.91 -17.24 -12.11
CA ASP A 447 18.33 -18.63 -12.31
C ASP A 447 17.67 -19.60 -11.29
N LYS A 448 18.23 -20.79 -11.13
CA LYS A 448 17.73 -21.86 -10.24
C LYS A 448 18.41 -21.88 -8.86
N ASN A 449 19.28 -20.93 -8.54
CA ASN A 449 20.20 -21.07 -7.41
C ASN A 449 19.81 -20.28 -6.17
N ASN A 450 18.79 -19.42 -6.26
CA ASN A 450 18.41 -18.56 -5.14
C ASN A 450 16.89 -18.34 -5.03
N MET A 451 16.48 -17.61 -4.01
CA MET A 451 15.09 -17.26 -3.75
C MET A 451 14.61 -16.21 -4.77
N LEU A 452 13.37 -16.37 -5.19
CA LEU A 452 12.65 -15.45 -6.06
C LEU A 452 11.40 -14.95 -5.32
N LEU A 453 11.45 -13.72 -4.82
CA LEU A 453 10.31 -13.06 -4.19
C LEU A 453 9.54 -12.28 -5.26
N ILE A 454 8.24 -12.53 -5.36
CA ILE A 454 7.33 -11.81 -6.24
C ILE A 454 6.20 -11.23 -5.40
N ASP A 455 6.12 -9.90 -5.38
CA ASP A 455 5.06 -9.15 -4.73
C ASP A 455 4.35 -8.29 -5.77
N SER A 456 3.02 -8.48 -5.88
CA SER A 456 2.29 -7.95 -7.02
C SER A 456 0.79 -7.97 -6.82
N GLY A 457 0.11 -7.06 -7.48
CA GLY A 457 -1.34 -6.99 -7.43
C GLY A 457 -1.95 -6.31 -8.65
N GLY A 458 -3.25 -6.38 -8.75
CA GLY A 458 -4.02 -5.79 -9.84
C GLY A 458 -5.26 -5.04 -9.38
N HIS A 459 -5.60 -4.00 -10.12
CA HIS A 459 -6.90 -3.35 -10.05
C HIS A 459 -7.87 -4.02 -11.01
N TYR A 460 -9.05 -4.33 -10.51
CA TYR A 460 -10.20 -4.81 -11.26
C TYR A 460 -11.40 -3.91 -10.97
N TYR A 461 -12.38 -3.82 -11.86
CA TYR A 461 -13.60 -3.04 -11.59
C TYR A 461 -14.28 -3.41 -10.26
N ASP A 462 -14.15 -4.67 -9.85
CA ASP A 462 -14.81 -5.23 -8.68
C ASP A 462 -13.87 -5.50 -7.50
N GLY A 463 -12.57 -5.14 -7.59
CA GLY A 463 -11.64 -5.32 -6.48
C GLY A 463 -10.21 -4.86 -6.74
N THR A 464 -9.41 -4.93 -5.71
CA THR A 464 -7.95 -4.74 -5.75
C THR A 464 -7.29 -5.95 -5.11
N THR A 465 -6.23 -6.47 -5.70
CA THR A 465 -5.49 -7.62 -5.19
C THR A 465 -4.10 -7.22 -4.73
N ASP A 466 -3.59 -7.99 -3.78
CA ASP A 466 -2.27 -7.92 -3.21
C ASP A 466 -1.80 -9.31 -2.83
N VAL A 467 -0.61 -9.71 -3.27
CA VAL A 467 -0.07 -11.02 -2.96
C VAL A 467 1.44 -11.07 -3.10
N THR A 468 2.09 -11.51 -2.04
CA THR A 468 3.50 -11.89 -2.11
C THR A 468 3.64 -13.41 -2.03
N ARG A 469 4.47 -13.95 -2.93
CA ARG A 469 4.98 -15.32 -2.87
C ARG A 469 6.47 -15.34 -3.08
N THR A 470 7.13 -16.19 -2.30
CA THR A 470 8.55 -16.48 -2.49
C THR A 470 8.71 -17.91 -3.03
N PHE A 471 9.44 -18.05 -4.12
CA PHE A 471 9.68 -19.29 -4.83
C PHE A 471 11.17 -19.65 -4.83
N HIS A 472 11.48 -20.91 -5.16
CA HIS A 472 12.82 -21.36 -5.48
C HIS A 472 12.77 -22.25 -6.73
N LEU A 473 13.39 -21.84 -7.83
CA LEU A 473 13.27 -22.58 -9.10
C LEU A 473 14.15 -23.84 -9.20
N GLY A 474 15.07 -24.02 -8.26
CA GLY A 474 15.93 -25.22 -8.13
C GLY A 474 15.78 -25.90 -6.76
N THR A 475 16.89 -26.24 -6.12
CA THR A 475 16.95 -26.91 -4.81
C THR A 475 17.31 -25.88 -3.72
N PRO A 476 16.43 -25.61 -2.76
CA PRO A 476 16.70 -24.67 -1.69
C PRO A 476 17.66 -25.22 -0.63
N THR A 477 18.32 -24.32 0.10
CA THR A 477 19.15 -24.67 1.27
C THR A 477 18.28 -24.88 2.51
N GLU A 478 18.82 -25.54 3.54
CA GLU A 478 18.12 -25.71 4.83
C GLU A 478 17.77 -24.38 5.50
N GLU A 479 18.62 -23.36 5.34
CA GLU A 479 18.36 -22.02 5.86
C GLU A 479 17.15 -21.38 5.17
N GLN A 480 17.08 -21.46 3.85
CA GLN A 480 15.96 -20.94 3.06
C GLN A 480 14.64 -21.66 3.42
N ILE A 481 14.68 -22.99 3.57
CA ILE A 481 13.53 -23.80 4.01
C ILE A 481 13.09 -23.39 5.42
N THR A 482 14.05 -23.19 6.33
CA THR A 482 13.75 -22.80 7.72
C THR A 482 13.10 -21.42 7.76
N ALA A 483 13.68 -20.41 7.09
CA ALA A 483 13.15 -19.06 7.04
C ALA A 483 11.74 -19.04 6.44
N TYR A 484 11.55 -19.70 5.29
CA TYR A 484 10.24 -19.77 4.64
C TYR A 484 9.19 -20.44 5.54
N THR A 485 9.54 -21.55 6.19
CA THR A 485 8.61 -22.27 7.07
C THR A 485 8.18 -21.40 8.25
N ARG A 486 9.10 -20.65 8.87
CA ARG A 486 8.79 -19.76 9.98
C ARG A 486 7.89 -18.60 9.56
N VAL A 487 8.14 -18.00 8.39
CA VAL A 487 7.26 -16.95 7.83
C VAL A 487 5.87 -17.52 7.54
N LEU A 488 5.79 -18.73 6.96
CA LEU A 488 4.51 -19.42 6.72
C LEU A 488 3.74 -19.72 8.02
N MET A 489 4.43 -20.15 9.08
CA MET A 489 3.80 -20.36 10.39
C MET A 489 3.17 -19.07 10.90
N GLY A 490 3.88 -17.95 10.85
CA GLY A 490 3.37 -16.65 11.26
C GLY A 490 2.12 -16.21 10.48
N LEU A 491 2.14 -16.41 9.16
CA LEU A 491 0.99 -16.13 8.30
C LEU A 491 -0.22 -17.01 8.66
N ILE A 492 0.00 -18.32 8.85
CA ILE A 492 -1.09 -19.27 9.20
C ILE A 492 -1.65 -18.95 10.58
N ASP A 493 -0.79 -18.72 11.57
CA ASP A 493 -1.21 -18.48 12.95
C ASP A 493 -2.10 -17.25 13.06
N LEU A 494 -1.72 -16.15 12.41
CA LEU A 494 -2.56 -14.95 12.37
C LEU A 494 -3.82 -15.16 11.53
N SER A 495 -3.71 -15.77 10.34
CA SER A 495 -4.89 -16.04 9.47
C SER A 495 -5.91 -16.97 10.11
N SER A 496 -5.48 -17.80 11.08
CA SER A 496 -6.35 -18.73 11.83
C SER A 496 -6.95 -18.14 13.10
N ALA A 497 -6.55 -16.92 13.46
CA ALA A 497 -6.95 -16.31 14.72
C ALA A 497 -8.44 -15.93 14.72
N SER A 498 -9.10 -16.22 15.85
CA SER A 498 -10.34 -15.58 16.25
C SER A 498 -10.06 -14.67 17.43
N PHE A 499 -10.50 -13.44 17.39
CA PHE A 499 -10.14 -12.41 18.36
C PHE A 499 -11.34 -11.56 18.79
N PRO A 500 -11.36 -11.03 20.03
CA PRO A 500 -12.41 -10.12 20.48
C PRO A 500 -12.53 -8.89 19.58
N ARG A 501 -13.75 -8.38 19.39
CA ARG A 501 -14.04 -7.20 18.53
C ARG A 501 -13.31 -5.93 18.99
N ASP A 502 -12.91 -5.86 20.26
CA ASP A 502 -12.17 -4.75 20.86
C ASP A 502 -10.65 -4.97 20.92
N SER A 503 -10.15 -6.00 20.25
CA SER A 503 -8.71 -6.26 20.16
C SER A 503 -7.99 -5.14 19.41
N SER A 504 -6.86 -4.71 19.99
CA SER A 504 -5.98 -3.77 19.31
C SER A 504 -5.12 -4.46 18.25
N PRO A 505 -4.78 -3.76 17.17
CA PRO A 505 -3.93 -4.30 16.09
C PRO A 505 -2.56 -4.80 16.56
N GLU A 506 -1.97 -4.16 17.58
CA GLU A 506 -0.65 -4.55 18.10
C GLU A 506 -0.63 -5.97 18.65
N ARG A 507 -1.75 -6.43 19.28
CA ARG A 507 -1.87 -7.81 19.77
C ARG A 507 -1.85 -8.83 18.62
N LEU A 508 -2.44 -8.47 17.47
CA LEU A 508 -2.48 -9.32 16.31
C LEU A 508 -1.12 -9.39 15.61
N ASP A 509 -0.39 -8.29 15.55
CA ASP A 509 0.97 -8.20 14.99
C ASP A 509 1.92 -9.25 15.62
N SER A 510 1.89 -9.36 16.94
CA SER A 510 2.75 -10.30 17.68
C SER A 510 2.52 -11.78 17.32
N ILE A 511 1.30 -12.15 16.89
CA ILE A 511 0.99 -13.53 16.50
C ILE A 511 1.79 -13.93 15.26
N ALA A 512 1.88 -13.05 14.28
CA ALA A 512 2.64 -13.32 13.06
C ALA A 512 4.15 -13.27 13.27
N ARG A 513 4.64 -12.46 14.23
CA ARG A 513 6.08 -12.31 14.52
C ARG A 513 6.64 -13.45 15.36
N ALA A 514 5.83 -14.06 16.24
CA ALA A 514 6.30 -15.05 17.21
C ALA A 514 7.15 -16.20 16.61
N PRO A 515 6.74 -16.84 15.49
CA PRO A 515 7.59 -17.88 14.88
C PRO A 515 8.93 -17.38 14.33
N ILE A 516 9.00 -16.11 13.94
CA ILE A 516 10.21 -15.47 13.39
C ILE A 516 11.17 -15.09 14.54
N TRP A 517 10.65 -14.65 15.68
CA TRP A 517 11.45 -14.39 16.89
C TRP A 517 12.17 -15.63 17.41
N GLU A 518 11.64 -16.84 17.16
CA GLU A 518 12.34 -18.09 17.48
C GLU A 518 13.65 -18.29 16.70
N MET A 519 13.85 -17.53 15.61
CA MET A 519 15.12 -17.46 14.87
C MET A 519 16.00 -16.28 15.30
N ALA A 520 15.67 -15.57 16.39
CA ALA A 520 16.28 -14.30 16.79
C ALA A 520 16.31 -13.27 15.65
N ALA A 521 15.21 -13.20 14.86
CA ALA A 521 15.03 -12.29 13.74
C ALA A 521 13.70 -11.54 13.88
N ASP A 522 13.59 -10.42 13.18
CA ASP A 522 12.35 -9.65 13.06
C ASP A 522 12.30 -8.99 11.68
N TYR A 523 11.14 -8.44 11.27
CA TYR A 523 11.00 -7.71 10.02
C TYR A 523 10.63 -6.24 10.26
N PRO A 524 11.14 -5.31 9.40
CA PRO A 524 11.10 -3.87 9.66
C PRO A 524 9.81 -3.18 9.17
N HIS A 525 8.74 -3.90 8.92
CA HIS A 525 7.49 -3.36 8.40
C HIS A 525 6.27 -3.84 9.20
N GLY A 526 5.09 -3.27 8.94
CA GLY A 526 3.83 -3.74 9.50
C GLY A 526 3.52 -5.17 9.05
N THR A 527 2.72 -5.87 9.84
CA THR A 527 2.27 -7.23 9.50
C THR A 527 1.13 -7.22 8.49
N GLY A 528 0.45 -6.10 8.31
CA GLY A 528 -0.62 -5.98 7.33
C GLY A 528 -1.28 -4.61 7.33
N HIS A 529 -1.94 -4.29 6.25
CA HIS A 529 -2.60 -3.02 5.98
C HIS A 529 -3.98 -3.22 5.36
N GLY A 530 -4.81 -2.17 5.38
CA GLY A 530 -6.10 -2.19 4.70
C GLY A 530 -5.97 -2.25 3.18
N ILE A 531 -6.94 -2.88 2.52
CA ILE A 531 -7.03 -2.95 1.05
C ILE A 531 -8.34 -2.33 0.60
N GLY A 532 -8.29 -1.38 -0.33
CA GLY A 532 -9.46 -0.74 -0.91
C GLY A 532 -10.10 -1.57 -2.04
N THR A 533 -11.38 -1.35 -2.33
CA THR A 533 -12.06 -1.98 -3.46
C THR A 533 -11.95 -1.11 -4.69
N PHE A 534 -11.12 -1.50 -5.66
CA PHE A 534 -10.75 -0.67 -6.80
C PHE A 534 -10.35 0.75 -6.33
N ASN A 535 -9.49 0.75 -5.31
CA ASN A 535 -9.05 1.92 -4.58
C ASN A 535 -7.64 1.68 -4.02
N SER A 536 -7.19 2.46 -3.02
CA SER A 536 -5.86 2.41 -2.43
C SER A 536 -5.43 0.99 -2.07
N ILE A 537 -4.19 0.65 -2.40
CA ILE A 537 -3.57 -0.59 -1.94
C ILE A 537 -3.32 -0.52 -0.42
N HIS A 538 -2.81 0.59 0.10
CA HIS A 538 -2.74 0.87 1.53
C HIS A 538 -3.96 1.72 1.94
N GLU A 539 -4.96 1.11 2.55
CA GLU A 539 -6.21 1.77 2.88
C GLU A 539 -6.34 2.10 4.37
N SER A 540 -6.52 3.40 4.66
CA SER A 540 -6.89 3.88 6.00
C SER A 540 -8.21 3.29 6.49
N PRO A 541 -8.39 3.08 7.83
CA PRO A 541 -7.46 3.30 8.92
C PRO A 541 -6.73 2.02 9.34
N LEU A 542 -6.72 0.98 8.50
CA LEU A 542 -6.39 -0.39 8.87
C LEU A 542 -4.88 -0.63 8.77
N LEU A 543 -4.24 -0.94 9.91
CA LEU A 543 -2.82 -1.27 9.99
C LEU A 543 -2.60 -2.27 11.14
N ILE A 544 -2.09 -3.46 10.83
CA ILE A 544 -1.65 -4.44 11.83
C ILE A 544 -0.15 -4.22 12.07
N SER A 545 0.18 -3.50 13.14
CA SER A 545 1.57 -3.17 13.49
C SER A 545 1.69 -2.81 14.96
N SER A 546 2.78 -3.21 15.59
CA SER A 546 3.16 -2.80 16.95
C SER A 546 3.47 -1.29 17.08
N HIS A 547 3.76 -0.63 15.96
CA HIS A 547 4.04 0.81 15.91
C HIS A 547 2.80 1.67 15.63
N ASN A 548 1.63 1.04 15.51
CA ASN A 548 0.40 1.80 15.27
C ASN A 548 -0.02 2.56 16.54
N THR A 549 -0.09 3.89 16.45
CA THR A 549 -0.52 4.77 17.55
C THR A 549 -1.99 5.15 17.46
N GLU A 550 -2.66 4.84 16.36
CA GLU A 550 -4.07 5.18 16.15
C GLU A 550 -4.99 4.08 16.64
N LYS A 551 -6.05 4.51 17.33
CA LYS A 551 -7.08 3.58 17.82
C LYS A 551 -8.17 3.43 16.77
N PHE A 552 -8.21 2.29 16.13
CA PHE A 552 -9.35 1.84 15.33
C PHE A 552 -9.80 0.45 15.79
N LEU A 553 -11.02 0.09 15.44
CA LEU A 553 -11.57 -1.25 15.71
C LEU A 553 -11.85 -1.95 14.38
N PHE A 554 -11.47 -3.20 14.32
CA PHE A 554 -11.85 -4.05 13.21
C PHE A 554 -13.36 -4.26 13.13
N LYS A 555 -13.90 -4.30 11.90
CA LYS A 555 -15.31 -4.55 11.61
C LYS A 555 -15.44 -5.60 10.52
N GLU A 556 -16.58 -6.23 10.48
CA GLU A 556 -16.95 -7.09 9.34
C GLU A 556 -16.93 -6.30 8.05
N GLY A 557 -16.41 -6.92 6.98
CA GLY A 557 -16.27 -6.29 5.68
C GLY A 557 -15.00 -5.45 5.51
N HIS A 558 -14.13 -5.35 6.53
CA HIS A 558 -12.76 -4.88 6.33
C HIS A 558 -11.95 -5.94 5.59
N PHE A 559 -11.04 -5.50 4.73
CA PHE A 559 -10.03 -6.33 4.06
C PHE A 559 -8.65 -5.83 4.46
N VAL A 560 -7.79 -6.76 4.87
CA VAL A 560 -6.41 -6.45 5.28
C VAL A 560 -5.44 -7.47 4.71
N SER A 561 -4.20 -7.06 4.45
CA SER A 561 -3.10 -7.99 4.20
C SER A 561 -2.63 -8.67 5.49
N ILE A 562 -2.01 -9.82 5.36
CA ILE A 562 -1.19 -10.49 6.38
C ILE A 562 0.08 -10.92 5.66
N GLU A 563 1.21 -10.25 5.96
CA GLU A 563 2.44 -10.29 5.15
C GLU A 563 3.73 -10.39 5.98
N PRO A 564 3.87 -11.35 6.90
CA PRO A 564 5.12 -11.54 7.62
C PRO A 564 6.30 -11.78 6.67
N GLY A 565 7.49 -11.37 7.09
CA GLY A 565 8.70 -11.50 6.28
C GLY A 565 9.94 -11.87 7.09
N TYR A 566 11.00 -12.25 6.38
CA TYR A 566 12.35 -12.47 6.89
C TYR A 566 13.34 -11.96 5.85
N TYR A 567 14.28 -11.11 6.23
CA TYR A 567 15.23 -10.49 5.31
C TYR A 567 16.64 -10.62 5.85
N ARG A 568 17.51 -11.28 5.08
CA ARG A 568 18.93 -11.41 5.36
C ARG A 568 19.71 -10.57 4.35
N ASP A 569 20.11 -9.39 4.79
CA ASP A 569 20.81 -8.39 3.97
C ASP A 569 21.92 -9.01 3.11
N GLY A 570 21.89 -8.71 1.80
CA GLY A 570 22.87 -9.17 0.83
C GLY A 570 22.82 -10.66 0.47
N HIS A 571 21.85 -11.41 1.00
CA HIS A 571 21.70 -12.85 0.76
C HIS A 571 20.35 -13.19 0.12
N PHE A 572 19.27 -13.13 0.88
CA PHE A 572 17.91 -13.43 0.41
C PHE A 572 16.85 -12.90 1.38
N GLY A 573 15.63 -12.78 0.89
CA GLY A 573 14.45 -12.48 1.69
C GLY A 573 13.30 -13.46 1.40
N VAL A 574 12.38 -13.51 2.34
CA VAL A 574 11.11 -14.24 2.26
C VAL A 574 9.99 -13.29 2.71
N ARG A 575 8.98 -13.11 1.90
CA ARG A 575 7.67 -12.57 2.31
C ARG A 575 6.58 -13.49 1.78
N LEU A 576 5.59 -13.76 2.62
CA LEU A 576 4.40 -14.51 2.26
C LEU A 576 3.19 -13.67 2.67
N GLU A 577 2.31 -13.42 1.73
CA GLU A 577 1.21 -12.51 1.95
C GLU A 577 -0.11 -13.07 1.42
N ASN A 578 -1.14 -12.88 2.21
CA ASN A 578 -2.54 -13.08 1.81
C ASN A 578 -3.39 -11.88 2.22
N VAL A 579 -4.31 -11.47 1.38
CA VAL A 579 -5.43 -10.62 1.79
C VAL A 579 -6.49 -11.48 2.46
N VAL A 580 -7.02 -10.98 3.57
CA VAL A 580 -8.09 -11.59 4.34
C VAL A 580 -9.27 -10.63 4.52
N GLU A 581 -10.47 -11.16 4.50
CA GLU A 581 -11.70 -10.46 4.89
C GLU A 581 -11.95 -10.66 6.38
N ILE A 582 -12.29 -9.61 7.10
CA ILE A 582 -12.74 -9.73 8.49
C ILE A 582 -14.22 -10.10 8.52
N ILE A 583 -14.51 -11.19 9.18
CA ILE A 583 -15.85 -11.78 9.31
C ILE A 583 -16.23 -12.01 10.77
N LYS A 584 -17.49 -12.29 11.04
CA LYS A 584 -17.93 -12.82 12.35
C LYS A 584 -17.24 -14.16 12.61
N SER A 585 -16.83 -14.38 13.86
CA SER A 585 -16.33 -15.67 14.27
C SER A 585 -17.50 -16.62 14.58
N ASP A 586 -17.34 -17.90 14.23
CA ASP A 586 -18.30 -18.95 14.60
C ASP A 586 -18.28 -19.28 16.11
N ILE A 587 -17.24 -18.81 16.84
CA ILE A 587 -17.08 -19.06 18.28
C ILE A 587 -18.07 -18.22 19.10
N SER A 588 -18.23 -16.94 18.78
CA SER A 588 -19.09 -16.00 19.49
C SER A 588 -19.35 -14.73 18.68
N GLU A 589 -20.52 -14.12 18.85
CA GLU A 589 -20.86 -12.82 18.25
C GLU A 589 -19.94 -11.67 18.70
N SER A 590 -19.29 -11.80 19.87
CA SER A 590 -18.30 -10.84 20.38
C SER A 590 -16.91 -11.03 19.78
N PHE A 591 -16.72 -12.01 18.88
CA PHE A 591 -15.45 -12.31 18.23
C PHE A 591 -15.52 -12.06 16.73
N LEU A 592 -14.37 -11.71 16.17
CA LEU A 592 -14.10 -11.64 14.74
C LEU A 592 -13.11 -12.74 14.36
N ALA A 593 -13.05 -13.04 13.06
CA ALA A 593 -12.12 -14.00 12.47
C ALA A 593 -11.69 -13.52 11.08
N PHE A 594 -10.67 -14.14 10.55
CA PHE A 594 -10.18 -13.90 9.20
C PHE A 594 -10.67 -14.95 8.22
N ASN A 595 -11.14 -14.52 7.06
CA ASN A 595 -11.43 -15.36 5.90
C ASN A 595 -10.44 -15.03 4.79
N THR A 596 -9.50 -15.90 4.52
CA THR A 596 -8.48 -15.72 3.48
C THR A 596 -9.14 -15.64 2.11
N VAL A 597 -8.86 -14.57 1.36
CA VAL A 597 -9.38 -14.36 0.00
C VAL A 597 -8.32 -14.53 -1.09
N THR A 598 -7.05 -14.33 -0.79
CA THR A 598 -5.94 -14.69 -1.68
C THR A 598 -5.80 -16.21 -1.75
N LEU A 599 -5.85 -16.77 -2.97
CA LEU A 599 -5.85 -18.22 -3.22
C LEU A 599 -4.73 -18.60 -4.21
N VAL A 600 -3.47 -18.30 -3.86
CA VAL A 600 -2.27 -18.67 -4.61
C VAL A 600 -1.48 -19.73 -3.83
N PRO A 601 -1.05 -20.86 -4.43
CA PRO A 601 -0.29 -21.88 -3.74
C PRO A 601 1.01 -21.36 -3.10
N PHE A 602 1.40 -21.98 -1.98
CA PHE A 602 2.73 -21.82 -1.40
C PHE A 602 3.73 -22.78 -2.05
N GLU A 603 5.01 -22.44 -2.07
CA GLU A 603 6.07 -23.25 -2.64
C GLU A 603 6.37 -24.47 -1.75
N GLN A 604 5.90 -25.65 -2.16
CA GLN A 604 5.92 -26.88 -1.36
C GLN A 604 7.33 -27.30 -0.92
N LYS A 605 8.34 -27.14 -1.79
CA LYS A 605 9.72 -27.56 -1.48
C LYS A 605 10.44 -26.64 -0.49
N LEU A 606 9.87 -25.49 -0.17
CA LEU A 606 10.34 -24.58 0.86
C LEU A 606 9.68 -24.83 2.22
N ILE A 607 8.77 -25.81 2.33
CA ILE A 607 8.05 -26.10 3.57
C ILE A 607 8.64 -27.32 4.27
N ASP A 608 9.24 -27.13 5.45
CA ASP A 608 9.53 -28.23 6.35
C ASP A 608 8.27 -28.62 7.13
N VAL A 609 7.56 -29.61 6.61
CA VAL A 609 6.31 -30.10 7.20
C VAL A 609 6.44 -30.66 8.61
N ASN A 610 7.67 -31.01 9.05
CA ASN A 610 7.92 -31.53 10.40
C ASN A 610 7.93 -30.40 11.45
N LYS A 611 8.19 -29.15 11.04
CA LYS A 611 8.13 -27.98 11.91
C LYS A 611 6.71 -27.45 12.11
N LEU A 612 5.78 -27.76 11.18
CA LEU A 612 4.39 -27.35 11.29
C LEU A 612 3.66 -28.17 12.36
N ASP A 613 2.87 -27.49 13.19
CA ASP A 613 1.98 -28.16 14.11
C ASP A 613 0.72 -28.73 13.39
N CYS A 614 -0.13 -29.43 14.12
CA CYS A 614 -1.31 -30.05 13.56
C CYS A 614 -2.35 -29.03 13.05
N LYS A 615 -2.51 -27.91 13.72
CA LYS A 615 -3.46 -26.86 13.31
C LYS A 615 -2.98 -26.22 12.02
N GLN A 616 -1.70 -25.93 11.90
CA GLN A 616 -1.08 -25.34 10.71
C GLN A 616 -1.19 -26.29 9.50
N LYS A 617 -0.93 -27.62 9.70
CA LYS A 617 -1.12 -28.62 8.63
C LYS A 617 -2.58 -28.72 8.17
N VAL A 618 -3.53 -28.72 9.11
CA VAL A 618 -4.97 -28.75 8.78
C VAL A 618 -5.37 -27.49 8.03
N TRP A 619 -4.90 -26.32 8.47
CA TRP A 619 -5.19 -25.06 7.78
C TRP A 619 -4.66 -25.08 6.36
N LEU A 620 -3.39 -25.49 6.18
CA LEU A 620 -2.74 -25.52 4.87
C LEU A 620 -3.42 -26.51 3.91
N ASN A 621 -3.85 -27.68 4.39
CA ASN A 621 -4.62 -28.62 3.58
C ASN A 621 -6.01 -28.06 3.17
N ARG A 622 -6.69 -27.32 4.06
CA ARG A 622 -7.95 -26.64 3.73
C ARG A 622 -7.73 -25.53 2.71
N TYR A 623 -6.65 -24.78 2.87
CA TYR A 623 -6.26 -23.72 1.95
C TYR A 623 -5.97 -24.30 0.55
N ASN A 624 -5.16 -25.35 0.45
CA ASN A 624 -4.90 -26.06 -0.81
C ASN A 624 -6.18 -26.63 -1.45
N HIS A 625 -7.08 -27.18 -0.65
CA HIS A 625 -8.36 -27.66 -1.15
C HIS A 625 -9.24 -26.53 -1.72
N ARG A 626 -9.27 -25.37 -1.06
CA ARG A 626 -9.99 -24.20 -1.58
C ARG A 626 -9.39 -23.72 -2.90
N ILE A 627 -8.07 -23.64 -3.02
CA ILE A 627 -7.40 -23.28 -4.27
C ILE A 627 -7.81 -24.22 -5.40
N LEU A 628 -7.76 -25.53 -5.17
CA LEU A 628 -8.18 -26.53 -6.17
C LEU A 628 -9.62 -26.34 -6.60
N HIS A 629 -10.52 -26.06 -5.67
CA HIS A 629 -11.94 -25.91 -5.95
C HIS A 629 -12.25 -24.55 -6.61
N GLU A 630 -11.76 -23.44 -6.08
CA GLU A 630 -12.15 -22.09 -6.49
C GLU A 630 -11.34 -21.62 -7.72
N VAL A 631 -10.02 -21.71 -7.68
CA VAL A 631 -9.12 -21.30 -8.78
C VAL A 631 -8.97 -22.41 -9.81
N GLY A 632 -8.83 -23.66 -9.36
CA GLY A 632 -8.68 -24.81 -10.23
C GLY A 632 -9.88 -25.03 -11.15
N SER A 633 -11.10 -24.75 -10.70
CA SER A 633 -12.30 -24.79 -11.57
C SER A 633 -12.19 -23.80 -12.72
N VAL A 634 -11.79 -22.55 -12.45
CA VAL A 634 -11.61 -21.51 -13.49
C VAL A 634 -10.54 -21.91 -14.51
N LEU A 635 -9.39 -22.39 -14.03
CA LEU A 635 -8.28 -22.81 -14.89
C LEU A 635 -8.65 -24.04 -15.74
N SER A 636 -9.35 -25.01 -15.17
CA SER A 636 -9.79 -26.23 -15.83
C SER A 636 -10.86 -25.95 -16.89
N GLU A 637 -11.87 -25.17 -16.58
CA GLU A 637 -12.96 -24.80 -17.50
C GLU A 637 -12.42 -24.03 -18.73
N GLN A 638 -11.39 -23.22 -18.54
CA GLN A 638 -10.75 -22.45 -19.61
C GLN A 638 -9.57 -23.20 -20.26
N THR A 639 -9.30 -24.45 -19.86
CA THR A 639 -8.16 -25.27 -20.35
C THR A 639 -6.81 -24.56 -20.24
N ARG A 640 -6.60 -23.79 -19.15
CA ARG A 640 -5.40 -23.00 -18.90
C ARG A 640 -4.27 -23.86 -18.33
N ARG A 641 -3.04 -23.54 -18.73
CA ARG A 641 -1.84 -24.30 -18.35
C ARG A 641 -1.52 -24.22 -16.86
N GLY A 642 -1.93 -23.18 -16.19
CA GLY A 642 -1.80 -23.00 -14.74
C GLY A 642 -2.44 -24.11 -13.92
N TYR A 643 -3.42 -24.85 -14.49
CA TYR A 643 -4.06 -25.96 -13.80
C TYR A 643 -3.11 -27.09 -13.43
N GLU A 644 -2.23 -27.50 -14.34
CA GLU A 644 -1.23 -28.54 -14.07
C GLU A 644 -0.23 -28.10 -12.98
N TRP A 645 0.23 -26.84 -13.07
CA TRP A 645 1.12 -26.28 -12.06
C TRP A 645 0.44 -26.19 -10.68
N LEU A 646 -0.82 -25.81 -10.65
CA LEU A 646 -1.63 -25.72 -9.43
C LEU A 646 -1.78 -27.10 -8.78
N LEU A 647 -2.07 -28.16 -9.54
CA LEU A 647 -2.17 -29.54 -9.02
C LEU A 647 -0.87 -30.01 -8.34
N VAL A 648 0.29 -29.64 -8.88
CA VAL A 648 1.59 -29.98 -8.28
C VAL A 648 1.80 -29.24 -6.95
N ASN A 649 1.39 -27.98 -6.86
CA ASN A 649 1.67 -27.11 -5.73
C ASN A 649 0.56 -27.11 -4.65
N THR A 650 -0.50 -27.90 -4.81
CA THR A 650 -1.59 -28.04 -3.83
C THR A 650 -1.71 -29.47 -3.28
N LYS A 651 -0.62 -30.22 -3.29
CA LYS A 651 -0.61 -31.58 -2.76
C LYS A 651 -0.95 -31.62 -1.27
N HIS A 652 -1.68 -32.68 -0.88
CA HIS A 652 -2.06 -32.87 0.51
C HIS A 652 -0.85 -33.20 1.39
N ILE A 653 -0.75 -32.54 2.54
CA ILE A 653 0.28 -32.75 3.55
C ILE A 653 -0.20 -33.83 4.53
N PRO A 654 0.57 -34.92 4.76
CA PRO A 654 0.16 -35.97 5.70
C PRO A 654 0.04 -35.46 7.14
N ILE A 655 -1.04 -35.86 7.84
CA ILE A 655 -1.34 -35.50 9.23
C ILE A 655 -1.28 -36.70 10.20
N HIS A 656 -0.56 -37.76 9.86
CA HIS A 656 -0.55 -39.04 10.60
C HIS A 656 -0.12 -38.94 12.08
N SER A 657 0.50 -37.84 12.51
CA SER A 657 0.91 -37.59 13.91
C SER A 657 -0.06 -36.77 14.73
N CYS A 658 -1.26 -36.46 14.21
CA CYS A 658 -2.23 -35.52 14.81
C CYS A 658 -3.41 -36.21 15.51
N GLU A 659 -3.27 -37.41 16.02
CA GLU A 659 -4.40 -38.25 16.52
C GLU A 659 -5.12 -37.77 17.79
N SER A 660 -4.85 -36.59 18.33
CA SER A 660 -5.47 -36.12 19.58
C SER A 660 -6.24 -34.79 19.49
N ILE A 661 -6.53 -34.29 18.32
CA ILE A 661 -7.42 -33.12 18.20
C ILE A 661 -8.86 -33.63 18.19
N ASN A 662 -9.55 -33.48 19.34
CA ASN A 662 -10.95 -33.83 19.57
C ASN A 662 -11.86 -33.60 18.37
N THR A 663 -12.54 -34.64 17.91
CA THR A 663 -13.52 -34.68 16.82
C THR A 663 -14.73 -33.76 17.03
N HIS A 664 -14.84 -33.02 18.13
CA HIS A 664 -15.94 -32.12 18.41
C HIS A 664 -15.95 -30.85 17.53
N SER A 665 -14.81 -30.44 16.99
CA SER A 665 -14.74 -29.29 16.05
C SER A 665 -15.03 -29.66 14.59
N MET A 666 -15.06 -30.96 14.24
CA MET A 666 -15.30 -31.40 12.86
C MET A 666 -16.79 -31.56 12.51
N SER A 667 -17.66 -31.69 13.51
CA SER A 667 -19.10 -31.93 13.27
C SER A 667 -19.89 -30.68 12.85
N VAL A 668 -19.35 -29.49 13.05
CA VAL A 668 -20.05 -28.23 12.74
C VAL A 668 -19.84 -27.79 11.27
N LEU A 669 -18.79 -28.25 10.61
CA LEU A 669 -18.44 -27.83 9.24
C LEU A 669 -19.02 -28.72 8.12
N ASN A 670 -19.71 -29.81 8.47
CA ASN A 670 -20.35 -30.73 7.51
C ASN A 670 -21.90 -30.58 7.45
N ARG A 671 -22.42 -29.38 7.69
CA ARG A 671 -23.81 -29.12 7.30
C ARG A 671 -23.85 -28.65 5.85
N PRO A 672 -24.26 -29.49 4.88
CA PRO A 672 -24.59 -28.99 3.56
C PRO A 672 -25.68 -27.94 3.74
N SER A 673 -25.49 -26.78 3.11
CA SER A 673 -26.51 -25.73 3.09
C SER A 673 -27.82 -26.38 2.64
N VAL A 674 -28.88 -26.24 3.42
CA VAL A 674 -30.23 -26.84 3.21
C VAL A 674 -30.80 -26.48 1.81
N GLY A 675 -30.21 -25.52 1.11
CA GLY A 675 -30.54 -25.15 -0.26
C GLY A 675 -30.20 -26.20 -1.34
N LEU A 676 -29.10 -27.00 -1.16
CA LEU A 676 -28.72 -27.99 -2.18
C LEU A 676 -29.53 -29.28 -2.08
N LEU A 677 -30.01 -29.67 -0.91
CA LEU A 677 -30.87 -30.83 -0.74
C LEU A 677 -32.29 -30.58 -1.28
N ALA A 678 -32.80 -29.36 -1.18
CA ALA A 678 -34.10 -29.01 -1.75
C ALA A 678 -34.09 -29.04 -3.29
N SER A 679 -33.00 -28.67 -3.93
CA SER A 679 -32.85 -28.71 -5.40
C SER A 679 -32.72 -30.13 -5.94
N LEU A 680 -32.06 -31.03 -5.23
CA LEU A 680 -31.96 -32.46 -5.63
C LEU A 680 -33.26 -33.21 -5.45
N VAL A 681 -34.05 -32.92 -4.41
CA VAL A 681 -35.39 -33.55 -4.21
C VAL A 681 -36.37 -33.04 -5.26
N VAL A 682 -36.34 -31.80 -5.66
CA VAL A 682 -37.18 -31.24 -6.72
C VAL A 682 -36.82 -31.84 -8.09
N LEU A 683 -35.52 -32.04 -8.38
CA LEU A 683 -35.07 -32.69 -9.62
C LEU A 683 -35.44 -34.20 -9.66
N LEU A 684 -35.35 -34.91 -8.54
CA LEU A 684 -35.81 -36.32 -8.47
C LEU A 684 -37.32 -36.45 -8.60
N CYS A 685 -38.12 -35.54 -8.03
CA CYS A 685 -39.57 -35.51 -8.21
C CYS A 685 -39.99 -35.17 -9.66
N TYR A 686 -39.21 -34.35 -10.37
CA TYR A 686 -39.45 -34.09 -11.80
C TYR A 686 -39.06 -35.28 -12.69
N TYR A 687 -38.03 -36.04 -12.38
CA TYR A 687 -37.61 -37.23 -13.14
C TYR A 687 -38.54 -38.44 -12.93
N LEU A 688 -39.11 -38.59 -11.74
CA LEU A 688 -40.05 -39.69 -11.45
C LEU A 688 -41.46 -39.45 -11.98
N ASN A 689 -41.89 -38.22 -12.24
CA ASN A 689 -43.17 -37.90 -12.87
C ASN A 689 -43.14 -37.98 -14.41
N TRP A 690 -41.97 -38.15 -15.04
CA TRP A 690 -41.88 -38.27 -16.51
C TRP A 690 -41.85 -39.71 -17.01
N TYR A 691 -41.87 -40.71 -16.11
CA TYR A 691 -41.94 -42.13 -16.45
C TYR A 691 -43.31 -42.75 -16.16
N SER A 692 -44.34 -41.93 -15.88
CA SER A 692 -45.73 -42.41 -15.64
C SER A 692 -46.77 -41.74 -16.55
N TYR A 693 -46.40 -41.54 -17.84
CA TYR A 693 -47.36 -41.33 -18.92
C TYR A 693 -46.83 -41.92 -20.21
#